data_e719807092b0cf8a2cd07f8d6a58d0b6
#
_entry.id   e719807092b0cf8a2cd07f8d6a58d0b6
#
_cell.length_a   1.000
_cell.length_b   1.000
_cell.length_c   1.000
_cell.angle_alpha   90.00
_cell.angle_beta   90.00
_cell.angle_gamma   90.00
#
_symmetry.space_group_name_H-M   'P 1'
#
loop_
_entity.id
_entity.type
_entity.pdbx_description
1 polymer ?
#
loop_
_entity_poly.entity_id
_entity_poly.type
_entity_poly.pdbx_seq_one_letter_code
_entity_poly.pdbx_strand_id
1 'polypeptide(L)'
;MRRVLIYILLLIMLPTMLNAQKVGLVMSGGGARGLAHIGVIKMLEENNIPIDYVAGTSMGAIIAALYSMGYTPDEMIALMKTDDFQRWYTGTMDQDYMYYFKKSREVPDIFSIHFSFKDSVRIVPLQANIVNATPMNLGFLETFSGSTAACKGNFDNLMVPFRCVASDIYNKKEVVFSKGDLGDAVRASMTYPFFFRPIKVDSVLLYDGGLYNNFPSDVMQKDFNPDIIIGCVVSDNPTVPDEKNIMSQVENLIMNHSDYSLPKDKGVLINMHVKGVNLLDFHKIDNITKLGYEKANSFSDSIKRRITRREESAVLAQRRADFKKRMPELVFDTVIVHGIGKEKEKAFTKEFQKENERFNYDRCKRGYYSLVSSDIIENVIPHAVYNEQDSAYALHLDVSINPPFTLKMGAGLSTDISNQIYFGLHYRNIGSHSKEFILDGQLGKVYNNVQLSGRIDFHSEIPMSLKFIGSYSTIDYYNMRYLFSKKNSIALNQNREVFAKIKMALPFLNRKKAEIGIGIAGIKDEYMPSSILNLEKPEFDQNNSTLFSSFLRLEGNTLDAKIFPTSGVYEVLSANFLIGQEKYIGVTDVENNILNQSWLQICYTRRDHFKIIPSLILGTYLQLYYSTRRLSRTYQATMMQAGAFTPTLTGLFNYDPKFRANQYIAGGVTPIIKVNN
;
A
#
# COMPACT_ATOMS: atom_id res chain seq x y z
N MET A 1 60.46 -8.45 -56.69
CA MET A 1 59.29 -7.59 -56.79
C MET A 1 58.00 -8.27 -56.37
N ARG A 2 57.60 -9.45 -56.90
CA ARG A 2 56.31 -10.14 -56.51
C ARG A 2 56.15 -10.43 -55.01
N ARG A 3 57.19 -10.86 -54.31
CA ARG A 3 57.15 -11.12 -52.85
C ARG A 3 57.04 -9.85 -52.01
N VAL A 4 57.64 -8.75 -52.44
CA VAL A 4 57.47 -7.46 -51.76
C VAL A 4 56.06 -6.88 -51.92
N LEU A 5 55.47 -7.07 -53.10
CA LEU A 5 54.05 -6.67 -53.31
C LEU A 5 53.08 -7.44 -52.43
N ILE A 6 53.31 -8.75 -52.18
CA ILE A 6 52.48 -9.58 -51.30
C ILE A 6 52.65 -9.12 -49.87
N TYR A 7 53.83 -8.75 -49.39
CA TYR A 7 54.01 -8.22 -48.03
C TYR A 7 53.37 -6.84 -47.86
N ILE A 8 53.41 -6.00 -48.90
CA ILE A 8 52.73 -4.70 -48.90
C ILE A 8 51.24 -4.88 -48.94
N LEU A 9 50.69 -5.83 -49.70
CA LEU A 9 49.28 -6.16 -49.69
C LEU A 9 48.81 -6.77 -48.36
N LEU A 10 49.67 -7.61 -47.71
CA LEU A 10 49.40 -8.15 -46.36
C LEU A 10 49.49 -7.07 -45.27
N LEU A 11 50.36 -6.08 -45.41
CA LEU A 11 50.45 -4.92 -44.53
C LEU A 11 49.23 -3.98 -44.69
N ILE A 12 48.66 -3.87 -45.89
CA ILE A 12 47.46 -3.08 -46.18
C ILE A 12 46.19 -3.81 -45.73
N MET A 13 46.27 -5.14 -45.65
CA MET A 13 45.20 -6.00 -45.11
C MET A 13 45.27 -6.24 -43.59
N LEU A 14 46.23 -5.65 -42.85
CA LEU A 14 46.12 -5.55 -41.42
C LEU A 14 44.87 -4.70 -41.14
N PRO A 15 43.79 -5.31 -40.58
CA PRO A 15 42.69 -4.47 -40.18
C PRO A 15 43.26 -3.51 -39.15
N THR A 16 43.34 -2.23 -39.49
CA THR A 16 43.39 -1.22 -38.47
C THR A 16 42.27 -1.57 -37.53
N MET A 17 42.60 -2.12 -36.37
CA MET A 17 41.66 -2.19 -35.26
C MET A 17 41.34 -0.74 -34.94
N LEU A 18 40.43 -0.15 -35.70
CA LEU A 18 39.76 1.07 -35.34
C LEU A 18 39.00 0.71 -34.05
N ASN A 19 39.62 1.00 -32.91
CA ASN A 19 38.91 0.94 -31.63
C ASN A 19 37.66 1.76 -31.83
N ALA A 20 36.51 1.08 -31.98
CA ALA A 20 35.23 1.76 -32.16
C ALA A 20 34.99 2.62 -30.93
N GLN A 21 34.88 3.92 -31.12
CA GLN A 21 34.63 4.90 -30.05
C GLN A 21 33.52 4.43 -29.11
N LYS A 22 33.82 4.35 -27.83
CA LYS A 22 32.89 3.91 -26.76
C LYS A 22 32.23 5.10 -26.10
N VAL A 23 30.91 5.01 -25.89
CA VAL A 23 30.09 6.08 -25.35
C VAL A 23 29.41 5.60 -24.06
N GLY A 24 29.64 6.33 -22.96
CA GLY A 24 28.98 6.16 -21.68
C GLY A 24 27.88 7.18 -21.48
N LEU A 25 26.73 6.77 -20.93
CA LEU A 25 25.64 7.63 -20.52
C LEU A 25 25.49 7.61 -19.00
N VAL A 26 25.60 8.78 -18.35
CA VAL A 26 25.46 8.94 -16.91
C VAL A 26 24.22 9.76 -16.60
N MET A 27 23.37 9.27 -15.70
CA MET A 27 22.08 9.85 -15.35
C MET A 27 21.97 10.10 -13.86
N SER A 28 21.70 11.36 -13.46
CA SER A 28 21.54 11.73 -12.05
C SER A 28 20.21 11.28 -11.47
N GLY A 29 20.15 11.19 -10.15
CA GLY A 29 18.90 11.12 -9.42
C GLY A 29 18.09 12.41 -9.51
N GLY A 30 16.83 12.38 -9.06
CA GLY A 30 15.97 13.57 -9.05
C GLY A 30 14.47 13.30 -9.01
N GLY A 31 14.03 12.10 -8.63
CA GLY A 31 12.62 11.70 -8.59
C GLY A 31 11.93 11.88 -9.93
N ALA A 32 10.71 12.43 -9.97
CA ALA A 32 9.96 12.61 -11.21
C ALA A 32 10.70 13.43 -12.27
N ARG A 33 11.61 14.33 -11.88
CA ARG A 33 12.46 15.09 -12.83
C ARG A 33 13.33 14.16 -13.69
N GLY A 34 13.69 12.99 -13.14
CA GLY A 34 14.48 11.97 -13.87
C GLY A 34 13.77 11.36 -15.08
N LEU A 35 12.45 11.53 -15.22
CA LEU A 35 11.73 11.15 -16.44
C LEU A 35 12.26 11.90 -17.70
N ALA A 36 12.94 13.03 -17.52
CA ALA A 36 13.60 13.75 -18.61
C ALA A 36 14.72 12.93 -19.28
N HIS A 37 15.35 11.98 -18.55
CA HIS A 37 16.37 11.08 -19.12
C HIS A 37 15.81 10.23 -20.27
N ILE A 38 14.52 9.84 -20.21
CA ILE A 38 13.88 9.10 -21.30
C ILE A 38 13.90 9.93 -22.60
N GLY A 39 13.61 11.23 -22.49
CA GLY A 39 13.66 12.15 -23.64
C GLY A 39 15.07 12.26 -24.22
N VAL A 40 16.09 12.27 -23.36
CA VAL A 40 17.51 12.29 -23.81
C VAL A 40 17.86 11.01 -24.56
N ILE A 41 17.51 9.84 -24.02
CA ILE A 41 17.75 8.55 -24.70
C ILE A 41 17.05 8.53 -26.06
N LYS A 42 15.77 8.99 -26.12
CA LYS A 42 15.02 9.07 -27.38
C LYS A 42 15.74 9.92 -28.43
N MET A 43 16.23 11.10 -28.06
CA MET A 43 17.00 11.95 -28.96
C MET A 43 18.30 11.29 -29.43
N LEU A 44 19.01 10.61 -28.53
CA LEU A 44 20.27 9.92 -28.90
C LEU A 44 19.99 8.81 -29.91
N GLU A 45 18.98 7.98 -29.70
CA GLU A 45 18.61 6.89 -30.63
C GLU A 45 18.15 7.41 -31.99
N GLU A 46 17.28 8.43 -32.03
CA GLU A 46 16.81 9.04 -33.28
C GLU A 46 17.96 9.63 -34.12
N ASN A 47 19.05 10.01 -33.46
CA ASN A 47 20.26 10.49 -34.14
C ASN A 47 21.34 9.40 -34.33
N ASN A 48 20.99 8.13 -34.11
CA ASN A 48 21.90 6.98 -34.24
C ASN A 48 23.16 7.10 -33.36
N ILE A 49 23.08 7.79 -32.23
CA ILE A 49 24.20 7.91 -31.27
C ILE A 49 24.23 6.64 -30.42
N PRO A 50 25.35 5.89 -30.47
CA PRO A 50 25.47 4.65 -29.71
C PRO A 50 25.59 4.92 -28.22
N ILE A 51 25.08 3.99 -27.41
CA ILE A 51 25.23 3.96 -25.95
C ILE A 51 25.81 2.59 -25.58
N ASP A 52 27.09 2.58 -25.20
CA ASP A 52 27.80 1.33 -24.89
C ASP A 52 27.74 0.98 -23.40
N TYR A 53 27.65 1.99 -22.53
CA TYR A 53 27.64 1.83 -21.09
C TYR A 53 26.63 2.80 -20.45
N VAL A 54 25.99 2.40 -19.38
CA VAL A 54 25.12 3.30 -18.63
C VAL A 54 25.40 3.22 -17.13
N ALA A 55 25.33 4.37 -16.47
CA ALA A 55 25.39 4.47 -15.01
C ALA A 55 24.32 5.45 -14.51
N GLY A 56 23.73 5.16 -13.35
CA GLY A 56 22.71 6.03 -12.81
C GLY A 56 22.52 5.92 -11.31
N THR A 57 21.88 6.93 -10.75
CA THR A 57 21.50 6.99 -9.33
C THR A 57 20.01 7.27 -9.23
N SER A 58 19.31 6.63 -8.28
CA SER A 58 17.88 6.87 -7.99
C SER A 58 17.00 6.68 -9.25
N MET A 59 16.26 7.69 -9.67
CA MET A 59 15.46 7.62 -10.91
C MET A 59 16.36 7.42 -12.14
N GLY A 60 17.57 7.97 -12.14
CA GLY A 60 18.54 7.71 -13.18
C GLY A 60 18.94 6.24 -13.24
N ALA A 61 19.02 5.53 -12.10
CA ALA A 61 19.29 4.09 -12.06
C ALA A 61 18.12 3.28 -12.62
N ILE A 62 16.85 3.67 -12.34
CA ILE A 62 15.66 3.02 -12.91
C ILE A 62 15.68 3.11 -14.43
N ILE A 63 15.88 4.32 -14.99
CA ILE A 63 15.90 4.54 -16.44
C ILE A 63 17.10 3.82 -17.08
N ALA A 64 18.29 3.88 -16.45
CA ALA A 64 19.48 3.17 -16.90
C ALA A 64 19.28 1.65 -16.95
N ALA A 65 18.70 1.08 -15.91
CA ALA A 65 18.40 -0.35 -15.83
C ALA A 65 17.40 -0.78 -16.91
N LEU A 66 16.29 -0.05 -17.08
CA LEU A 66 15.31 -0.32 -18.14
C LEU A 66 15.96 -0.27 -19.52
N TYR A 67 16.83 0.71 -19.79
CA TYR A 67 17.59 0.77 -21.02
C TYR A 67 18.51 -0.44 -21.21
N SER A 68 19.22 -0.81 -20.15
CA SER A 68 20.13 -1.97 -20.14
C SER A 68 19.45 -3.30 -20.39
N MET A 69 18.15 -3.38 -20.06
CA MET A 69 17.27 -4.54 -20.31
C MET A 69 16.66 -4.54 -21.70
N GLY A 70 16.93 -3.51 -22.50
CA GLY A 70 16.41 -3.39 -23.85
C GLY A 70 15.01 -2.76 -23.96
N TYR A 71 14.57 -1.99 -22.98
CA TYR A 71 13.37 -1.15 -23.14
C TYR A 71 13.67 -0.01 -24.12
N THR A 72 12.71 0.25 -25.01
CA THR A 72 12.72 1.46 -25.82
C THR A 72 12.22 2.65 -25.02
N PRO A 73 12.53 3.90 -25.40
CA PRO A 73 11.97 5.08 -24.75
C PRO A 73 10.43 5.06 -24.67
N ASP A 74 9.75 4.58 -25.71
CA ASP A 74 8.29 4.53 -25.75
C ASP A 74 7.75 3.42 -24.81
N GLU A 75 8.43 2.26 -24.68
CA GLU A 75 8.11 1.22 -23.68
C GLU A 75 8.31 1.74 -22.25
N MET A 76 9.36 2.54 -21.99
CA MET A 76 9.57 3.17 -20.70
C MET A 76 8.45 4.15 -20.34
N ILE A 77 8.04 5.00 -21.30
CA ILE A 77 6.91 5.92 -21.11
C ILE A 77 5.62 5.14 -20.82
N ALA A 78 5.37 4.06 -21.56
CA ALA A 78 4.21 3.22 -21.37
C ALA A 78 4.19 2.59 -19.96
N LEU A 79 5.32 2.03 -19.48
CA LEU A 79 5.46 1.50 -18.13
C LEU A 79 5.17 2.57 -17.07
N MET A 80 5.76 3.77 -17.21
CA MET A 80 5.60 4.86 -16.24
C MET A 80 4.16 5.43 -16.19
N LYS A 81 3.33 5.14 -17.20
CA LYS A 81 1.90 5.53 -17.24
C LYS A 81 0.97 4.47 -16.67
N THR A 82 1.46 3.28 -16.33
CA THR A 82 0.61 2.22 -15.78
C THR A 82 0.15 2.53 -14.36
N ASP A 83 -1.00 1.98 -13.98
CA ASP A 83 -1.47 2.03 -12.58
C ASP A 83 -0.51 1.31 -11.63
N ASP A 84 0.18 0.26 -12.09
CA ASP A 84 1.16 -0.46 -11.29
C ASP A 84 2.35 0.44 -10.94
N PHE A 85 2.89 1.19 -11.90
CA PHE A 85 3.93 2.18 -11.61
C PHE A 85 3.43 3.28 -10.66
N GLN A 86 2.18 3.75 -10.83
CA GLN A 86 1.59 4.69 -9.89
C GLN A 86 1.55 4.11 -8.46
N ARG A 87 1.23 2.83 -8.32
CA ARG A 87 1.25 2.15 -7.01
C ARG A 87 2.65 2.08 -6.41
N TRP A 88 3.72 2.01 -7.22
CA TRP A 88 5.09 1.98 -6.71
C TRP A 88 5.43 3.24 -5.90
N TYR A 89 5.09 4.43 -6.40
CA TYR A 89 5.45 5.68 -5.73
C TYR A 89 4.38 6.21 -4.77
N THR A 90 3.13 5.76 -4.87
CA THR A 90 2.07 6.12 -3.92
C THR A 90 1.94 5.14 -2.76
N GLY A 91 2.42 3.90 -2.92
CA GLY A 91 2.24 2.82 -1.96
C GLY A 91 0.79 2.30 -1.88
N THR A 92 -0.09 2.71 -2.80
CA THR A 92 -1.49 2.29 -2.83
C THR A 92 -1.57 0.83 -3.20
N MET A 93 -2.25 0.04 -2.37
CA MET A 93 -2.42 -1.40 -2.62
C MET A 93 -3.42 -1.66 -3.74
N ASP A 94 -3.14 -2.68 -4.56
CA ASP A 94 -4.07 -3.14 -5.59
C ASP A 94 -5.26 -3.84 -4.94
N GLN A 95 -6.42 -3.15 -4.95
CA GLN A 95 -7.63 -3.64 -4.29
C GLN A 95 -8.18 -4.90 -4.96
N ASP A 96 -7.84 -5.18 -6.22
CA ASP A 96 -8.28 -6.38 -6.94
C ASP A 96 -7.61 -7.66 -6.42
N TYR A 97 -6.44 -7.51 -5.83
CA TYR A 97 -5.66 -8.60 -5.23
C TYR A 97 -5.74 -8.64 -3.71
N MET A 98 -6.23 -7.58 -3.05
CA MET A 98 -6.39 -7.58 -1.59
C MET A 98 -7.33 -8.68 -1.13
N TYR A 99 -6.86 -9.52 -0.22
CA TYR A 99 -7.63 -10.65 0.30
C TYR A 99 -8.46 -10.23 1.51
N TYR A 100 -9.70 -9.77 1.26
CA TYR A 100 -10.58 -9.18 2.26
C TYR A 100 -10.84 -10.09 3.49
N PHE A 101 -10.82 -11.41 3.29
CA PHE A 101 -11.01 -12.38 4.37
C PHE A 101 -9.98 -12.23 5.52
N LYS A 102 -8.74 -11.85 5.20
CA LYS A 102 -7.66 -11.65 6.18
C LYS A 102 -7.59 -10.24 6.75
N LYS A 103 -8.29 -9.29 6.13
CA LYS A 103 -8.29 -7.90 6.60
C LYS A 103 -8.85 -7.82 8.02
N SER A 104 -8.09 -7.20 8.92
CA SER A 104 -8.51 -6.96 10.29
C SER A 104 -9.65 -5.96 10.34
N ARG A 105 -10.45 -6.04 11.43
CA ARG A 105 -11.48 -5.03 11.69
C ARG A 105 -10.81 -3.67 11.84
N GLU A 106 -11.32 -2.67 11.13
CA GLU A 106 -10.91 -1.29 11.30
C GLU A 106 -11.33 -0.78 12.67
N VAL A 107 -10.39 -0.18 13.40
CA VAL A 107 -10.59 0.44 14.71
C VAL A 107 -10.14 1.89 14.67
N PRO A 108 -10.64 2.78 15.55
CA PRO A 108 -10.33 4.20 15.53
C PRO A 108 -8.97 4.52 16.18
N ASP A 109 -7.93 3.73 15.84
CA ASP A 109 -6.57 3.97 16.28
C ASP A 109 -5.90 5.10 15.49
N ILE A 110 -5.14 5.94 16.21
CA ILE A 110 -4.27 6.97 15.65
C ILE A 110 -2.83 6.46 15.66
N PHE A 111 -2.47 5.75 16.71
CA PHE A 111 -1.19 5.14 16.89
C PHE A 111 -1.14 3.75 17.50
N SER A 112 -0.17 2.92 17.11
CA SER A 112 0.02 1.58 17.65
C SER A 112 1.47 1.33 18.05
N ILE A 113 1.63 0.56 19.15
CA ILE A 113 2.92 0.14 19.67
C ILE A 113 2.96 -1.38 19.63
N HIS A 114 3.94 -1.93 18.91
CA HIS A 114 4.16 -3.38 18.87
C HIS A 114 5.21 -3.79 19.92
N PHE A 115 4.97 -4.87 20.67
CA PHE A 115 5.91 -5.32 21.69
C PHE A 115 5.88 -6.84 21.90
N SER A 116 6.97 -7.37 22.49
CA SER A 116 7.10 -8.76 22.88
C SER A 116 7.67 -8.82 24.30
N PHE A 117 7.21 -9.79 25.11
CA PHE A 117 7.75 -10.03 26.45
C PHE A 117 8.99 -10.95 26.45
N LYS A 118 9.32 -11.60 25.32
CA LYS A 118 10.46 -12.52 25.24
C LYS A 118 11.81 -11.82 25.09
N ASP A 119 11.80 -10.67 24.44
CA ASP A 119 13.00 -9.89 24.18
C ASP A 119 12.77 -8.50 24.74
N SER A 120 13.24 -8.14 25.90
CA SER A 120 13.08 -6.80 26.50
C SER A 120 12.17 -5.87 25.67
N VAL A 121 11.14 -5.29 26.23
CA VAL A 121 10.07 -4.53 25.55
C VAL A 121 10.60 -3.79 24.32
N ARG A 122 10.46 -4.39 23.14
CA ARG A 122 10.88 -3.78 21.89
C ARG A 122 9.72 -2.93 21.41
N ILE A 123 9.75 -1.66 21.74
CA ILE A 123 8.85 -0.68 21.15
C ILE A 123 9.30 -0.51 19.70
N VAL A 124 8.49 -0.96 18.76
CA VAL A 124 8.70 -0.62 17.35
C VAL A 124 8.11 0.79 17.17
N PRO A 125 8.95 1.81 16.92
CA PRO A 125 8.45 3.16 16.71
C PRO A 125 7.47 3.18 15.54
N LEU A 126 6.61 4.21 15.47
CA LEU A 126 5.79 4.48 14.30
C LEU A 126 6.65 4.29 13.04
N GLN A 127 6.11 3.58 12.05
CA GLN A 127 6.79 3.45 10.76
C GLN A 127 7.03 4.85 10.20
N ALA A 128 8.30 5.23 10.15
CA ALA A 128 8.71 6.55 9.68
C ALA A 128 8.60 6.70 8.15
N ASN A 129 8.13 5.66 7.45
CA ASN A 129 8.08 5.64 5.99
C ASN A 129 6.68 6.05 5.50
N ILE A 130 6.63 7.08 4.68
CA ILE A 130 5.39 7.65 4.15
C ILE A 130 4.74 6.72 3.12
N VAL A 131 5.56 6.00 2.34
CA VAL A 131 5.12 5.16 1.23
C VAL A 131 5.26 3.68 1.58
N ASN A 132 4.17 2.93 1.42
CA ASN A 132 4.21 1.47 1.52
C ASN A 132 4.95 0.87 0.32
N ALA A 133 6.09 0.23 0.57
CA ALA A 133 6.92 -0.35 -0.49
C ALA A 133 6.39 -1.67 -1.07
N THR A 134 5.33 -2.25 -0.52
CA THR A 134 4.77 -3.54 -0.94
C THR A 134 4.49 -3.63 -2.45
N PRO A 135 3.75 -2.68 -3.09
CA PRO A 135 3.52 -2.74 -4.52
C PRO A 135 4.79 -2.61 -5.35
N MET A 136 5.73 -1.79 -4.90
CA MET A 136 7.02 -1.59 -5.55
C MET A 136 7.89 -2.85 -5.49
N ASN A 137 7.99 -3.50 -4.33
CA ASN A 137 8.79 -4.71 -4.17
C ASN A 137 8.33 -5.81 -5.14
N LEU A 138 7.02 -6.02 -5.27
CA LEU A 138 6.47 -6.98 -6.22
C LEU A 138 6.66 -6.55 -7.68
N GLY A 139 6.46 -5.28 -7.98
CA GLY A 139 6.67 -4.73 -9.33
C GLY A 139 8.14 -4.82 -9.77
N PHE A 140 9.07 -4.68 -8.84
CA PHE A 140 10.50 -4.85 -9.14
C PHE A 140 10.85 -6.31 -9.41
N LEU A 141 10.29 -7.26 -8.65
CA LEU A 141 10.41 -8.68 -8.99
C LEU A 141 9.91 -8.94 -10.42
N GLU A 142 8.72 -8.46 -10.77
CA GLU A 142 8.14 -8.65 -12.11
C GLU A 142 9.04 -8.06 -13.21
N THR A 143 9.50 -6.83 -13.00
CA THR A 143 10.21 -6.06 -14.04
C THR A 143 11.64 -6.56 -14.25
N PHE A 144 12.36 -6.90 -13.17
CA PHE A 144 13.82 -7.09 -13.24
C PHE A 144 14.27 -8.56 -13.20
N SER A 145 13.44 -9.51 -12.72
CA SER A 145 13.89 -10.90 -12.53
C SER A 145 14.31 -11.59 -13.82
N GLY A 146 13.56 -11.37 -14.92
CA GLY A 146 13.92 -11.94 -16.22
C GLY A 146 15.28 -11.48 -16.72
N SER A 147 15.62 -10.23 -16.51
CA SER A 147 16.92 -9.66 -16.88
C SER A 147 18.05 -10.10 -15.96
N THR A 148 17.77 -10.24 -14.65
CA THR A 148 18.72 -10.81 -13.70
C THR A 148 19.09 -12.23 -14.10
N ALA A 149 18.12 -13.06 -14.50
CA ALA A 149 18.37 -14.40 -15.00
C ALA A 149 19.16 -14.40 -16.32
N ALA A 150 18.77 -13.56 -17.29
CA ALA A 150 19.40 -13.47 -18.60
C ALA A 150 20.87 -13.03 -18.52
N CYS A 151 21.21 -12.15 -17.59
CA CYS A 151 22.59 -11.70 -17.36
C CYS A 151 23.37 -12.55 -16.34
N LYS A 152 22.72 -13.58 -15.73
CA LYS A 152 23.28 -14.42 -14.68
C LYS A 152 23.81 -13.63 -13.48
N GLY A 153 23.10 -12.55 -13.13
CA GLY A 153 23.47 -11.65 -12.05
C GLY A 153 24.74 -10.83 -12.29
N ASN A 154 25.35 -10.83 -13.49
CA ASN A 154 26.47 -9.96 -13.85
C ASN A 154 25.97 -8.84 -14.79
N PHE A 155 25.99 -7.60 -14.33
CA PHE A 155 25.41 -6.47 -15.06
C PHE A 155 26.21 -6.08 -16.31
N ASP A 156 27.43 -6.62 -16.50
CA ASP A 156 28.19 -6.48 -17.75
C ASP A 156 27.57 -7.32 -18.88
N ASN A 157 26.78 -8.34 -18.57
CA ASN A 157 26.08 -9.20 -19.51
C ASN A 157 24.67 -8.73 -19.90
N LEU A 158 24.22 -7.60 -19.38
CA LEU A 158 23.00 -6.93 -19.84
C LEU A 158 23.14 -6.49 -21.31
N MET A 159 22.08 -6.13 -21.97
CA MET A 159 22.15 -5.62 -23.35
C MET A 159 23.12 -4.43 -23.46
N VAL A 160 23.11 -3.56 -22.46
CA VAL A 160 24.09 -2.50 -22.23
C VAL A 160 24.62 -2.67 -20.81
N PRO A 161 25.96 -2.80 -20.61
CA PRO A 161 26.55 -2.88 -19.28
C PRO A 161 26.15 -1.71 -18.38
N PHE A 162 25.83 -2.04 -17.12
CA PHE A 162 25.13 -1.16 -16.20
C PHE A 162 25.85 -1.03 -14.85
N ARG A 163 25.81 0.17 -14.29
CA ARG A 163 26.15 0.45 -12.89
C ARG A 163 25.09 1.31 -12.24
N CYS A 164 24.79 1.04 -10.96
CA CYS A 164 24.06 1.98 -10.12
C CYS A 164 24.69 2.11 -8.75
N VAL A 165 24.34 3.20 -8.07
CA VAL A 165 24.91 3.56 -6.79
C VAL A 165 23.81 3.60 -5.73
N ALA A 166 24.09 3.03 -4.56
CA ALA A 166 23.34 3.20 -3.34
C ALA A 166 24.22 3.75 -2.22
N SER A 167 23.65 4.04 -1.07
CA SER A 167 24.35 4.63 0.08
C SER A 167 24.29 3.73 1.31
N ASP A 168 25.47 3.38 1.85
CA ASP A 168 25.64 2.78 3.17
C ASP A 168 25.79 3.91 4.19
N ILE A 169 24.69 4.24 4.88
CA ILE A 169 24.70 5.36 5.84
C ILE A 169 25.46 5.06 7.12
N TYR A 170 25.64 3.79 7.47
CA TYR A 170 26.41 3.40 8.65
C TYR A 170 27.91 3.66 8.45
N ASN A 171 28.44 3.23 7.30
CA ASN A 171 29.86 3.43 6.95
C ASN A 171 30.11 4.74 6.20
N LYS A 172 29.04 5.54 5.92
CA LYS A 172 29.11 6.84 5.19
C LYS A 172 29.84 6.75 3.86
N LYS A 173 29.50 5.75 3.05
CA LYS A 173 30.11 5.51 1.75
C LYS A 173 29.08 5.12 0.70
N GLU A 174 29.42 5.38 -0.55
CA GLU A 174 28.70 4.81 -1.68
C GLU A 174 28.90 3.30 -1.81
N VAL A 175 27.91 2.63 -2.37
CA VAL A 175 27.93 1.22 -2.75
C VAL A 175 27.60 1.13 -4.22
N VAL A 176 28.58 0.69 -5.04
CA VAL A 176 28.42 0.53 -6.48
C VAL A 176 27.99 -0.90 -6.79
N PHE A 177 26.87 -1.04 -7.49
CA PHE A 177 26.39 -2.33 -7.95
C PHE A 177 26.82 -2.62 -9.38
N SER A 178 27.46 -3.77 -9.57
CA SER A 178 27.88 -4.36 -10.86
C SER A 178 27.39 -5.79 -11.04
N LYS A 179 26.82 -6.38 -9.98
CA LYS A 179 26.34 -7.77 -9.94
C LYS A 179 25.29 -7.95 -8.85
N GLY A 180 24.63 -9.09 -8.86
CA GLY A 180 23.58 -9.48 -7.91
C GLY A 180 22.19 -9.46 -8.53
N ASP A 181 21.17 -9.29 -7.72
CA ASP A 181 19.81 -9.06 -8.20
C ASP A 181 19.65 -7.62 -8.71
N LEU A 182 19.20 -7.47 -9.95
CA LEU A 182 19.06 -6.16 -10.58
C LEU A 182 17.94 -5.33 -9.92
N GLY A 183 16.85 -5.99 -9.51
CA GLY A 183 15.76 -5.35 -8.81
C GLY A 183 16.21 -4.79 -7.46
N ASP A 184 16.98 -5.55 -6.70
CA ASP A 184 17.54 -5.12 -5.41
C ASP A 184 18.52 -3.95 -5.56
N ALA A 185 19.40 -4.01 -6.56
CA ALA A 185 20.36 -2.94 -6.81
C ALA A 185 19.65 -1.62 -7.15
N VAL A 186 18.66 -1.66 -8.05
CA VAL A 186 17.85 -0.49 -8.42
C VAL A 186 16.99 -0.02 -7.23
N ARG A 187 16.41 -0.97 -6.47
CA ARG A 187 15.59 -0.68 -5.30
C ARG A 187 16.42 0.02 -4.20
N ALA A 188 17.65 -0.44 -3.97
CA ALA A 188 18.57 0.21 -3.04
C ALA A 188 18.90 1.64 -3.50
N SER A 189 19.24 1.80 -4.79
CA SER A 189 19.62 3.08 -5.38
C SER A 189 18.53 4.16 -5.28
N MET A 190 17.23 3.77 -5.24
CA MET A 190 16.10 4.72 -5.23
C MET A 190 15.40 4.84 -3.86
N THR A 191 15.94 4.21 -2.81
CA THR A 191 15.36 4.26 -1.46
C THR A 191 15.60 5.60 -0.78
N TYR A 192 14.81 6.62 -1.14
CA TYR A 192 14.92 7.93 -0.53
C TYR A 192 14.47 7.88 0.95
N PRO A 193 15.29 8.41 1.89
CA PRO A 193 14.99 8.38 3.31
C PRO A 193 13.62 8.99 3.63
N PHE A 194 12.94 8.46 4.65
CA PHE A 194 11.60 8.81 5.10
C PHE A 194 10.47 8.48 4.12
N PHE A 195 10.72 8.42 2.81
CA PHE A 195 9.69 8.01 1.84
C PHE A 195 9.58 6.49 1.77
N PHE A 196 10.69 5.80 1.60
CA PHE A 196 10.70 4.35 1.44
C PHE A 196 11.47 3.66 2.56
N ARG A 197 11.00 2.47 2.92
CA ARG A 197 11.72 1.60 3.84
C ARG A 197 13.04 1.16 3.19
N PRO A 198 14.18 1.25 3.93
CA PRO A 198 15.46 0.77 3.42
C PRO A 198 15.42 -0.75 3.20
N ILE A 199 16.28 -1.23 2.29
CA ILE A 199 16.47 -2.65 2.05
C ILE A 199 17.84 -3.10 2.52
N LYS A 200 17.96 -4.40 2.81
CA LYS A 200 19.24 -5.02 3.10
C LYS A 200 19.70 -5.81 1.89
N VAL A 201 20.91 -5.49 1.40
CA VAL A 201 21.59 -6.30 0.40
C VAL A 201 22.92 -6.73 1.01
N ASP A 202 23.23 -8.01 0.97
CA ASP A 202 24.43 -8.58 1.60
C ASP A 202 24.63 -8.13 3.07
N SER A 203 23.53 -8.10 3.84
CA SER A 203 23.48 -7.66 5.24
C SER A 203 23.74 -6.17 5.50
N VAL A 204 23.96 -5.37 4.46
CA VAL A 204 24.14 -3.91 4.54
C VAL A 204 22.79 -3.21 4.32
N LEU A 205 22.44 -2.29 5.22
CA LEU A 205 21.23 -1.49 5.10
C LEU A 205 21.49 -0.29 4.17
N LEU A 206 20.79 -0.26 3.04
CA LEU A 206 21.06 0.67 1.97
C LEU A 206 19.93 1.67 1.75
N TYR A 207 20.31 2.86 1.33
CA TYR A 207 19.47 3.99 0.98
C TYR A 207 19.84 4.56 -0.40
N ASP A 208 19.08 5.56 -0.85
CA ASP A 208 19.26 6.24 -2.13
C ASP A 208 20.73 6.68 -2.34
N GLY A 209 21.26 6.36 -3.50
CA GLY A 209 22.63 6.73 -3.87
C GLY A 209 22.88 8.23 -3.90
N GLY A 210 21.81 9.02 -4.10
CA GLY A 210 21.89 10.48 -4.11
C GLY A 210 22.34 11.12 -2.80
N LEU A 211 22.39 10.35 -1.69
CA LEU A 211 22.97 10.84 -0.44
C LEU A 211 24.48 11.08 -0.55
N TYR A 212 25.21 10.25 -1.30
CA TYR A 212 26.67 10.33 -1.37
C TYR A 212 27.20 10.51 -2.80
N ASN A 213 26.54 9.98 -3.83
CA ASN A 213 26.91 10.14 -5.23
C ASN A 213 25.68 10.18 -6.13
N ASN A 214 25.15 11.38 -6.33
CA ASN A 214 23.94 11.58 -7.15
C ASN A 214 24.20 11.57 -8.66
N PHE A 215 25.45 11.60 -9.10
CA PHE A 215 25.86 11.62 -10.50
C PHE A 215 27.13 10.80 -10.72
N PRO A 216 27.00 9.46 -10.92
CA PRO A 216 28.11 8.51 -10.86
C PRO A 216 29.03 8.55 -12.10
N SER A 217 29.56 9.74 -12.44
CA SER A 217 30.50 9.94 -13.56
C SER A 217 31.88 9.36 -13.27
N ASP A 218 32.31 9.38 -12.03
CA ASP A 218 33.50 8.75 -11.50
C ASP A 218 33.44 7.21 -11.60
N VAL A 219 32.28 6.62 -11.29
CA VAL A 219 32.01 5.18 -11.47
C VAL A 219 32.09 4.80 -12.95
N MET A 220 31.48 5.60 -13.84
CA MET A 220 31.55 5.40 -15.28
C MET A 220 33.01 5.42 -15.78
N GLN A 221 33.80 6.35 -15.31
CA GLN A 221 35.22 6.43 -15.69
C GLN A 221 36.03 5.27 -15.14
N LYS A 222 35.84 4.93 -13.86
CA LYS A 222 36.61 3.90 -13.19
C LYS A 222 36.36 2.51 -13.77
N ASP A 223 35.10 2.16 -13.99
CA ASP A 223 34.69 0.79 -14.35
C ASP A 223 34.71 0.55 -15.86
N PHE A 224 34.39 1.56 -16.69
CA PHE A 224 34.21 1.40 -18.13
C PHE A 224 35.23 2.25 -18.95
N ASN A 225 35.66 3.38 -18.42
CA ASN A 225 36.58 4.32 -19.09
C ASN A 225 36.23 4.57 -20.58
N PRO A 226 35.00 5.03 -20.90
CA PRO A 226 34.60 5.28 -22.28
C PRO A 226 35.37 6.46 -22.89
N ASP A 227 35.39 6.55 -24.23
CA ASP A 227 36.03 7.66 -24.95
C ASP A 227 35.24 8.97 -24.78
N ILE A 228 33.90 8.88 -24.75
CA ILE A 228 32.99 10.02 -24.51
C ILE A 228 31.98 9.66 -23.43
N ILE A 229 31.70 10.62 -22.56
CA ILE A 229 30.67 10.54 -21.54
C ILE A 229 29.60 11.59 -21.82
N ILE A 230 28.38 11.16 -22.03
CA ILE A 230 27.20 12.03 -22.03
C ILE A 230 26.63 12.01 -20.61
N GLY A 231 26.64 13.15 -19.94
CA GLY A 231 26.12 13.30 -18.59
C GLY A 231 24.79 14.03 -18.61
N CYS A 232 23.79 13.48 -17.96
CA CYS A 232 22.43 14.02 -17.88
C CYS A 232 22.09 14.35 -16.42
N VAL A 233 21.90 15.63 -16.11
CA VAL A 233 21.66 16.14 -14.77
C VAL A 233 20.29 16.79 -14.69
N VAL A 234 19.45 16.35 -13.74
CA VAL A 234 18.06 16.85 -13.49
C VAL A 234 17.88 17.45 -12.11
N SER A 235 18.89 17.40 -11.27
CA SER A 235 18.87 17.94 -9.91
C SER A 235 20.12 18.76 -9.63
N ASP A 236 19.99 19.67 -8.70
CA ASP A 236 21.07 20.50 -8.19
C ASP A 236 21.47 20.01 -6.78
N ASN A 237 22.64 20.43 -6.29
CA ASN A 237 23.03 20.21 -4.90
C ASN A 237 22.07 20.94 -3.95
N PRO A 238 21.88 20.44 -2.70
CA PRO A 238 21.08 21.13 -1.70
C PRO A 238 21.51 22.59 -1.56
N THR A 239 20.54 23.49 -1.53
CA THR A 239 20.76 24.91 -1.25
C THR A 239 20.89 25.16 0.24
N VAL A 240 21.24 26.38 0.64
CA VAL A 240 21.25 26.79 2.06
C VAL A 240 19.92 26.38 2.72
N PRO A 241 19.97 25.68 3.88
CA PRO A 241 18.75 25.17 4.51
C PRO A 241 17.83 26.30 4.95
N ASP A 242 16.55 26.13 4.69
CA ASP A 242 15.49 27.04 5.17
C ASP A 242 15.16 26.70 6.63
N GLU A 243 15.23 27.68 7.53
CA GLU A 243 14.94 27.50 8.96
C GLU A 243 13.50 27.04 9.25
N LYS A 244 12.56 27.27 8.32
CA LYS A 244 11.15 26.87 8.42
C LYS A 244 10.82 25.56 7.75
N ASN A 245 11.78 24.95 7.03
CA ASN A 245 11.59 23.74 6.28
C ASN A 245 12.48 22.61 6.84
N ILE A 246 11.90 21.77 7.70
CA ILE A 246 12.60 20.66 8.34
C ILE A 246 13.21 19.69 7.30
N MET A 247 12.51 19.44 6.17
CA MET A 247 13.02 18.55 5.12
C MET A 247 14.30 19.10 4.49
N SER A 248 14.34 20.40 4.17
CA SER A 248 15.52 21.06 3.66
C SER A 248 16.71 20.99 4.64
N GLN A 249 16.46 21.10 5.96
CA GLN A 249 17.47 20.95 6.98
C GLN A 249 18.00 19.52 7.04
N VAL A 250 17.10 18.53 7.00
CA VAL A 250 17.47 17.11 6.98
C VAL A 250 18.27 16.75 5.73
N GLU A 251 17.85 17.21 4.55
CA GLU A 251 18.60 17.00 3.30
C GLU A 251 20.03 17.51 3.43
N ASN A 252 20.23 18.73 3.96
CA ASN A 252 21.56 19.30 4.16
C ASN A 252 22.40 18.53 5.21
N LEU A 253 21.77 17.83 6.15
CA LEU A 253 22.48 17.02 7.15
C LEU A 253 22.93 15.67 6.63
N ILE A 254 22.18 15.06 5.70
CA ILE A 254 22.41 13.67 5.27
C ILE A 254 22.97 13.56 3.85
N MET A 255 22.81 14.55 2.99
CA MET A 255 23.28 14.52 1.61
C MET A 255 24.64 15.19 1.47
N ASN A 256 25.57 14.52 0.78
CA ASN A 256 26.82 15.13 0.36
C ASN A 256 26.59 15.97 -0.91
N HIS A 257 27.43 16.98 -1.13
CA HIS A 257 27.49 17.68 -2.41
C HIS A 257 28.03 16.72 -3.47
N SER A 258 27.26 16.52 -4.54
CA SER A 258 27.67 15.71 -5.69
C SER A 258 28.48 16.55 -6.67
N ASP A 259 29.49 15.95 -7.28
CA ASP A 259 30.23 16.56 -8.39
C ASP A 259 29.49 16.26 -9.70
N TYR A 260 28.83 17.27 -10.26
CA TYR A 260 28.16 17.18 -11.55
C TYR A 260 29.05 17.53 -12.75
N SER A 261 30.35 17.61 -12.55
CA SER A 261 31.30 17.89 -13.64
C SER A 261 31.68 16.65 -14.46
N LEU A 262 32.12 16.89 -15.66
CA LEU A 262 32.72 15.86 -16.53
C LEU A 262 34.08 16.34 -17.03
N PRO A 263 35.01 15.41 -17.36
CA PRO A 263 36.27 15.77 -18.01
C PRO A 263 36.03 16.57 -19.29
N LYS A 264 36.73 17.70 -19.46
CA LYS A 264 36.49 18.63 -20.57
C LYS A 264 36.71 18.02 -21.95
N ASP A 265 37.66 17.09 -22.05
CA ASP A 265 38.02 16.38 -23.28
C ASP A 265 37.07 15.24 -23.63
N LYS A 266 36.45 14.59 -22.63
CA LYS A 266 35.58 13.42 -22.79
C LYS A 266 34.11 13.73 -22.57
N GLY A 267 33.74 14.80 -21.87
CA GLY A 267 32.41 15.06 -21.37
C GLY A 267 31.51 15.90 -22.27
N VAL A 268 30.25 15.51 -22.41
CA VAL A 268 29.15 16.37 -22.88
C VAL A 268 28.10 16.41 -21.75
N LEU A 269 28.00 17.52 -21.02
CA LEU A 269 27.08 17.68 -19.92
C LEU A 269 25.79 18.36 -20.38
N ILE A 270 24.65 17.65 -20.20
CA ILE A 270 23.30 18.13 -20.45
C ILE A 270 22.65 18.42 -19.10
N ASN A 271 22.68 19.68 -18.68
CA ASN A 271 21.97 20.10 -17.47
C ASN A 271 20.57 20.58 -17.84
N MET A 272 19.56 19.89 -17.30
CA MET A 272 18.17 20.06 -17.74
C MET A 272 17.34 21.03 -16.89
N HIS A 273 17.79 21.45 -15.69
CA HIS A 273 17.12 22.43 -14.82
C HIS A 273 15.58 22.33 -14.86
N VAL A 274 15.02 21.15 -14.51
CA VAL A 274 13.58 20.88 -14.54
C VAL A 274 12.88 21.65 -13.41
N LYS A 275 12.39 22.86 -13.71
CA LYS A 275 11.70 23.73 -12.74
C LYS A 275 10.24 23.39 -12.62
N GLY A 276 9.65 23.60 -11.42
CA GLY A 276 8.21 23.44 -11.17
C GLY A 276 7.74 21.98 -11.16
N VAL A 277 8.65 21.02 -10.97
CA VAL A 277 8.37 19.60 -10.83
C VAL A 277 8.85 19.14 -9.46
N ASN A 278 7.90 18.66 -8.64
CA ASN A 278 8.19 18.06 -7.34
C ASN A 278 8.67 16.63 -7.49
N LEU A 279 9.19 16.06 -6.41
CA LEU A 279 9.80 14.72 -6.37
C LEU A 279 8.85 13.61 -6.87
N LEU A 280 7.54 13.72 -6.64
CA LEU A 280 6.52 12.72 -6.96
C LEU A 280 5.57 13.13 -8.11
N ASP A 281 5.87 14.16 -8.87
CA ASP A 281 5.03 14.65 -9.98
C ASP A 281 5.11 13.76 -11.25
N PHE A 282 5.08 12.44 -11.07
CA PHE A 282 5.19 11.46 -12.17
C PHE A 282 4.06 11.57 -13.20
N HIS A 283 2.90 12.13 -12.81
CA HIS A 283 1.79 12.37 -13.73
C HIS A 283 2.12 13.38 -14.85
N LYS A 284 3.21 14.17 -14.70
CA LYS A 284 3.68 15.14 -15.71
C LYS A 284 4.62 14.51 -16.75
N ILE A 285 4.65 13.19 -16.88
CA ILE A 285 5.62 12.43 -17.70
C ILE A 285 5.78 12.97 -19.13
N ASP A 286 4.67 13.27 -19.84
CA ASP A 286 4.71 13.73 -21.22
C ASP A 286 5.45 15.08 -21.34
N ASN A 287 5.21 15.99 -20.41
CA ASN A 287 5.87 17.30 -20.41
C ASN A 287 7.35 17.17 -20.03
N ILE A 288 7.67 16.31 -19.05
CA ILE A 288 9.04 16.15 -18.56
C ILE A 288 9.91 15.44 -19.61
N THR A 289 9.40 14.39 -20.23
CA THR A 289 10.14 13.67 -21.31
C THR A 289 10.34 14.55 -22.54
N LYS A 290 9.34 15.36 -22.91
CA LYS A 290 9.45 16.35 -23.99
C LYS A 290 10.55 17.38 -23.70
N LEU A 291 10.57 17.91 -22.47
CA LEU A 291 11.61 18.85 -22.03
C LEU A 291 13.02 18.23 -22.11
N GLY A 292 13.15 16.97 -21.66
CA GLY A 292 14.42 16.22 -21.78
C GLY A 292 14.86 16.05 -23.23
N TYR A 293 13.94 15.72 -24.13
CA TYR A 293 14.19 15.61 -25.56
C TYR A 293 14.65 16.94 -26.18
N GLU A 294 13.89 18.01 -25.97
CA GLU A 294 14.20 19.35 -26.50
C GLU A 294 15.56 19.87 -26.01
N LYS A 295 15.84 19.66 -24.72
CA LYS A 295 17.12 20.05 -24.14
C LYS A 295 18.26 19.26 -24.74
N ALA A 296 18.16 17.94 -24.85
CA ALA A 296 19.16 17.10 -25.47
C ALA A 296 19.39 17.45 -26.95
N ASN A 297 18.31 17.74 -27.67
CA ASN A 297 18.38 18.13 -29.08
C ASN A 297 19.17 19.45 -29.28
N SER A 298 19.16 20.38 -28.32
CA SER A 298 19.99 21.58 -28.39
C SER A 298 21.49 21.28 -28.32
N PHE A 299 21.90 20.08 -27.89
CA PHE A 299 23.29 19.60 -27.89
C PHE A 299 23.59 18.67 -29.06
N SER A 300 22.63 18.37 -29.93
CA SER A 300 22.79 17.39 -31.01
C SER A 300 24.02 17.61 -31.88
N ASP A 301 24.27 18.84 -32.33
CA ASP A 301 25.43 19.14 -33.15
C ASP A 301 26.75 18.97 -32.41
N SER A 302 26.79 19.30 -31.13
CA SER A 302 27.98 19.11 -30.28
C SER A 302 28.27 17.61 -30.08
N ILE A 303 27.21 16.81 -29.81
CA ILE A 303 27.31 15.37 -29.65
C ILE A 303 27.76 14.72 -30.96
N LYS A 304 27.14 15.08 -32.09
CA LYS A 304 27.49 14.54 -33.43
C LYS A 304 28.91 14.82 -33.85
N ARG A 305 29.46 15.97 -33.47
CA ARG A 305 30.87 16.33 -33.76
C ARG A 305 31.86 15.52 -32.93
N ARG A 306 31.51 15.19 -31.69
CA ARG A 306 32.39 14.44 -30.76
C ARG A 306 32.30 12.95 -30.96
N ILE A 307 31.10 12.44 -31.28
CA ILE A 307 30.81 11.04 -31.51
C ILE A 307 30.63 10.82 -33.00
N THR A 308 31.62 10.18 -33.61
CA THR A 308 31.62 9.92 -35.06
C THR A 308 30.98 8.58 -35.43
N ARG A 309 30.99 7.62 -34.48
CA ARG A 309 30.34 6.32 -34.65
C ARG A 309 28.84 6.50 -34.66
N ARG A 310 28.18 5.68 -35.50
CA ARG A 310 26.69 5.59 -35.55
C ARG A 310 26.25 4.15 -35.37
N GLU A 311 25.14 3.97 -34.72
CA GLU A 311 24.47 2.68 -34.56
C GLU A 311 23.12 2.75 -35.23
N GLU A 312 22.90 1.97 -36.30
CA GLU A 312 21.62 1.95 -36.99
C GLU A 312 20.50 1.42 -36.12
N SER A 313 19.32 2.02 -36.21
CA SER A 313 18.16 1.62 -35.42
C SER A 313 17.79 0.14 -35.58
N ALA A 314 18.02 -0.45 -36.76
CA ALA A 314 17.80 -1.87 -37.01
C ALA A 314 18.74 -2.77 -36.20
N VAL A 315 20.02 -2.38 -36.07
CA VAL A 315 21.03 -3.11 -35.27
C VAL A 315 20.67 -3.06 -33.78
N LEU A 316 20.29 -1.88 -33.29
CA LEU A 316 19.84 -1.71 -31.91
C LEU A 316 18.57 -2.52 -31.61
N ALA A 317 17.60 -2.51 -32.52
CA ALA A 317 16.37 -3.31 -32.42
C ALA A 317 16.67 -4.81 -32.35
N GLN A 318 17.64 -5.30 -33.17
CA GLN A 318 18.04 -6.71 -33.14
C GLN A 318 18.71 -7.06 -31.80
N ARG A 319 19.60 -6.21 -31.28
CA ARG A 319 20.23 -6.41 -29.97
C ARG A 319 19.20 -6.51 -28.85
N ARG A 320 18.17 -5.66 -28.88
CA ARG A 320 17.02 -5.71 -27.95
C ARG A 320 16.28 -7.03 -28.04
N ALA A 321 15.92 -7.44 -29.24
CA ALA A 321 15.20 -8.70 -29.48
C ALA A 321 16.00 -9.91 -28.99
N ASP A 322 17.30 -9.95 -29.28
CA ASP A 322 18.18 -11.05 -28.87
C ASP A 322 18.39 -11.11 -27.35
N PHE A 323 18.45 -9.96 -26.69
CA PHE A 323 18.50 -9.93 -25.24
C PHE A 323 17.18 -10.37 -24.61
N LYS A 324 16.04 -9.84 -25.07
CA LYS A 324 14.69 -10.21 -24.59
C LYS A 324 14.40 -11.70 -24.74
N LYS A 325 14.89 -12.36 -25.80
CA LYS A 325 14.77 -13.84 -25.99
C LYS A 325 15.50 -14.67 -24.92
N ARG A 326 16.51 -14.10 -24.27
CA ARG A 326 17.23 -14.77 -23.19
C ARG A 326 16.54 -14.71 -21.84
N MET A 327 15.54 -13.83 -21.70
CA MET A 327 14.77 -13.69 -20.46
C MET A 327 13.81 -14.89 -20.33
N PRO A 328 13.91 -15.72 -19.29
CA PRO A 328 12.97 -16.79 -19.06
C PRO A 328 11.62 -16.24 -18.60
N GLU A 329 10.54 -16.96 -18.94
CA GLU A 329 9.21 -16.65 -18.43
C GLU A 329 9.15 -16.81 -16.91
N LEU A 330 8.41 -15.92 -16.24
CA LEU A 330 8.32 -15.89 -14.77
C LEU A 330 7.36 -16.98 -14.27
N VAL A 331 7.88 -18.22 -14.24
CA VAL A 331 7.21 -19.40 -13.73
C VAL A 331 7.98 -19.92 -12.52
N PHE A 332 7.29 -20.18 -11.42
CA PHE A 332 7.86 -20.61 -10.16
C PHE A 332 7.58 -22.09 -9.90
N ASP A 333 8.54 -22.79 -9.28
CA ASP A 333 8.40 -24.18 -8.85
C ASP A 333 8.56 -24.38 -7.35
N THR A 334 9.18 -23.44 -6.67
CA THR A 334 9.53 -23.55 -5.24
C THR A 334 9.29 -22.22 -4.54
N VAL A 335 8.86 -22.29 -3.25
CA VAL A 335 8.74 -21.14 -2.36
C VAL A 335 9.61 -21.34 -1.15
N ILE A 336 10.55 -20.43 -0.91
CA ILE A 336 11.49 -20.45 0.21
C ILE A 336 11.25 -19.20 1.06
N VAL A 337 11.01 -19.39 2.35
CA VAL A 337 10.68 -18.29 3.26
C VAL A 337 11.81 -18.09 4.26
N HIS A 338 12.29 -16.85 4.36
CA HIS A 338 13.35 -16.44 5.29
C HIS A 338 12.79 -15.53 6.38
N GLY A 339 13.49 -15.44 7.52
CA GLY A 339 13.16 -14.52 8.61
C GLY A 339 12.11 -15.02 9.60
N ILE A 340 11.54 -16.22 9.38
CA ILE A 340 10.56 -16.85 10.27
C ILE A 340 10.93 -18.29 10.58
N GLY A 341 10.38 -18.84 11.69
CA GLY A 341 10.66 -20.25 12.07
C GLY A 341 9.99 -21.26 11.16
N LYS A 342 10.59 -22.45 11.02
CA LYS A 342 10.13 -23.54 10.15
C LYS A 342 8.67 -23.95 10.31
N GLU A 343 8.11 -23.83 11.51
CA GLU A 343 6.69 -24.11 11.76
C GLU A 343 5.75 -23.16 11.02
N LYS A 344 6.21 -21.94 10.73
CA LYS A 344 5.43 -20.90 10.04
C LYS A 344 5.61 -20.97 8.52
N GLU A 345 6.76 -21.46 8.02
CA GLU A 345 7.06 -21.55 6.59
C GLU A 345 5.95 -22.26 5.79
N LYS A 346 5.44 -23.38 6.31
CA LYS A 346 4.37 -24.14 5.65
C LYS A 346 3.09 -23.32 5.44
N ALA A 347 2.77 -22.43 6.38
CA ALA A 347 1.59 -21.59 6.27
C ALA A 347 1.76 -20.54 5.16
N PHE A 348 2.98 -20.00 5.02
CA PHE A 348 3.30 -19.03 3.97
C PHE A 348 3.39 -19.69 2.59
N THR A 349 4.05 -20.84 2.48
CA THR A 349 4.18 -21.58 1.20
C THR A 349 2.82 -21.92 0.60
N LYS A 350 1.84 -22.34 1.42
CA LYS A 350 0.48 -22.67 0.98
C LYS A 350 -0.28 -21.51 0.32
N GLU A 351 0.10 -20.26 0.58
CA GLU A 351 -0.52 -19.11 -0.07
C GLU A 351 -0.19 -19.03 -1.58
N PHE A 352 0.96 -19.56 -1.97
CA PHE A 352 1.47 -19.52 -3.34
C PHE A 352 1.27 -20.85 -4.08
N GLN A 353 1.62 -21.93 -3.44
CA GLN A 353 1.79 -23.23 -4.08
C GLN A 353 0.89 -24.31 -3.44
N LYS A 354 0.22 -25.08 -4.29
CA LYS A 354 -0.46 -26.31 -3.92
C LYS A 354 0.41 -27.50 -4.33
N GLU A 355 0.75 -28.38 -3.38
CA GLU A 355 1.37 -29.69 -3.61
C GLU A 355 2.51 -29.74 -4.65
N ASN A 356 3.47 -28.79 -4.59
CA ASN A 356 4.61 -28.70 -5.50
C ASN A 356 4.27 -28.44 -6.98
N GLU A 357 3.08 -27.92 -7.29
CA GLU A 357 2.73 -27.50 -8.64
C GLU A 357 3.47 -26.19 -9.01
N ARG A 358 3.90 -26.11 -10.28
CA ARG A 358 4.43 -24.85 -10.83
C ARG A 358 3.32 -23.80 -10.91
N PHE A 359 3.67 -22.57 -10.64
CA PHE A 359 2.72 -21.46 -10.69
C PHE A 359 3.31 -20.23 -11.42
N ASN A 360 2.43 -19.48 -12.04
CA ASN A 360 2.78 -18.27 -12.79
C ASN A 360 2.81 -17.02 -11.90
N TYR A 361 3.20 -15.90 -12.50
CA TYR A 361 3.28 -14.60 -11.81
C TYR A 361 1.91 -14.14 -11.24
N ASP A 362 0.78 -14.37 -11.94
CA ASP A 362 -0.54 -13.99 -11.39
C ASP A 362 -0.84 -14.72 -10.07
N ARG A 363 -0.53 -16.01 -10.00
CA ARG A 363 -0.65 -16.77 -8.75
C ARG A 363 0.32 -16.27 -7.67
N CYS A 364 1.55 -15.90 -8.06
CA CYS A 364 2.53 -15.27 -7.17
C CYS A 364 1.97 -13.96 -6.60
N LYS A 365 1.45 -13.09 -7.45
CA LYS A 365 0.83 -11.81 -7.07
C LYS A 365 -0.32 -12.02 -6.08
N ARG A 366 -1.22 -12.97 -6.32
CA ARG A 366 -2.32 -13.31 -5.40
C ARG A 366 -1.81 -13.79 -4.04
N GLY A 367 -0.84 -14.69 -4.02
CA GLY A 367 -0.22 -15.19 -2.78
C GLY A 367 0.45 -14.07 -1.98
N TYR A 368 1.20 -13.22 -2.67
CA TYR A 368 1.88 -12.08 -2.06
C TYR A 368 0.89 -11.10 -1.42
N TYR A 369 -0.15 -10.68 -2.17
CA TYR A 369 -1.18 -9.79 -1.62
C TYR A 369 -1.99 -10.45 -0.50
N SER A 370 -2.22 -11.77 -0.56
CA SER A 370 -2.84 -12.52 0.54
C SER A 370 -2.01 -12.46 1.82
N LEU A 371 -0.68 -12.57 1.73
CA LEU A 371 0.22 -12.45 2.89
C LEU A 371 0.17 -11.04 3.47
N VAL A 372 0.41 -10.02 2.65
CA VAL A 372 0.51 -8.63 3.11
C VAL A 372 -0.84 -8.02 3.51
N SER A 373 -1.96 -8.70 3.23
CA SER A 373 -3.29 -8.34 3.76
C SER A 373 -3.43 -8.59 5.26
N SER A 374 -2.48 -9.30 5.88
CA SER A 374 -2.49 -9.60 7.31
C SER A 374 -1.65 -8.58 8.08
N ASP A 375 -2.22 -7.89 9.07
CA ASP A 375 -1.54 -6.89 9.92
C ASP A 375 -0.37 -7.46 10.73
N ILE A 376 -0.23 -8.78 10.79
CA ILE A 376 0.89 -9.42 11.48
C ILE A 376 2.18 -9.35 10.67
N ILE A 377 2.06 -9.15 9.36
CA ILE A 377 3.18 -8.99 8.45
C ILE A 377 3.67 -7.55 8.53
N GLU A 378 4.91 -7.39 8.92
CA GLU A 378 5.56 -6.08 8.93
C GLU A 378 6.10 -5.72 7.55
N ASN A 379 6.74 -6.69 6.88
CA ASN A 379 7.31 -6.52 5.54
C ASN A 379 7.52 -7.87 4.87
N VAL A 380 7.41 -7.89 3.54
CA VAL A 380 7.80 -9.02 2.69
C VAL A 380 8.55 -8.47 1.49
N ILE A 381 9.77 -8.93 1.29
CA ILE A 381 10.54 -8.63 0.08
C ILE A 381 10.65 -9.92 -0.73
N PRO A 382 10.05 -9.98 -1.92
CA PRO A 382 10.09 -11.15 -2.77
C PRO A 382 11.27 -11.06 -3.74
N HIS A 383 11.99 -12.19 -3.93
CA HIS A 383 13.05 -12.34 -4.91
C HIS A 383 12.78 -13.56 -5.77
N ALA A 384 13.07 -13.50 -7.06
CA ALA A 384 12.96 -14.61 -7.98
C ALA A 384 14.35 -15.09 -8.42
N VAL A 385 14.74 -16.25 -7.96
CA VAL A 385 16.06 -16.86 -8.27
C VAL A 385 15.86 -17.93 -9.32
N TYR A 386 16.40 -17.71 -10.52
CA TYR A 386 16.26 -18.65 -11.64
C TYR A 386 17.18 -19.85 -11.50
N ASN A 387 16.63 -21.04 -11.69
CA ASN A 387 17.37 -22.30 -11.78
C ASN A 387 17.40 -22.78 -13.23
N GLU A 388 18.57 -22.81 -13.84
CA GLU A 388 18.75 -23.27 -15.23
C GLU A 388 18.37 -24.77 -15.42
N GLN A 389 18.57 -25.62 -14.39
CA GLN A 389 18.29 -27.05 -14.46
C GLN A 389 16.79 -27.31 -14.54
N ASP A 390 16.02 -26.58 -13.75
CA ASP A 390 14.57 -26.76 -13.67
C ASP A 390 13.82 -25.84 -14.66
N SER A 391 14.52 -24.89 -15.30
CA SER A 391 13.93 -23.86 -16.16
C SER A 391 12.76 -23.16 -15.48
N ALA A 392 12.92 -22.85 -14.20
CA ALA A 392 11.92 -22.20 -13.35
C ALA A 392 12.59 -21.32 -12.28
N TYR A 393 11.80 -20.51 -11.60
CA TYR A 393 12.27 -19.67 -10.51
C TYR A 393 11.91 -20.27 -9.15
N ALA A 394 12.83 -20.20 -8.20
CA ALA A 394 12.49 -20.27 -6.79
C ALA A 394 12.07 -18.89 -6.30
N LEU A 395 10.87 -18.79 -5.69
CA LEU A 395 10.39 -17.59 -5.03
C LEU A 395 10.95 -17.53 -3.60
N HIS A 396 11.88 -16.63 -3.35
CA HIS A 396 12.39 -16.37 -2.02
C HIS A 396 11.61 -15.19 -1.42
N LEU A 397 11.19 -15.32 -0.17
CA LEU A 397 10.44 -14.33 0.58
C LEU A 397 11.21 -13.96 1.85
N ASP A 398 11.75 -12.75 1.91
CA ASP A 398 12.31 -12.21 3.14
C ASP A 398 11.19 -11.57 3.96
N VAL A 399 10.78 -12.27 5.03
CA VAL A 399 9.61 -11.94 5.82
C VAL A 399 10.02 -11.36 7.17
N SER A 400 9.48 -10.20 7.50
CA SER A 400 9.47 -9.64 8.85
C SER A 400 8.05 -9.67 9.40
N ILE A 401 7.90 -10.15 10.62
CA ILE A 401 6.62 -10.17 11.32
C ILE A 401 6.65 -9.22 12.53
N ASN A 402 5.53 -8.56 12.77
CA ASN A 402 5.35 -7.72 13.94
C ASN A 402 5.44 -8.55 15.23
N PRO A 403 5.91 -7.96 16.34
CA PRO A 403 5.79 -8.56 17.67
C PRO A 403 4.34 -8.98 17.96
N PRO A 404 4.13 -10.03 18.77
CA PRO A 404 2.80 -10.63 18.94
C PRO A 404 1.78 -9.71 19.64
N PHE A 405 2.23 -8.76 20.43
CA PHE A 405 1.36 -7.81 21.12
C PHE A 405 1.37 -6.46 20.43
N THR A 406 0.17 -5.87 20.31
CA THR A 406 -0.01 -4.51 19.79
C THR A 406 -0.93 -3.75 20.73
N LEU A 407 -0.43 -2.65 21.29
CA LEU A 407 -1.25 -1.65 21.99
C LEU A 407 -1.68 -0.59 20.97
N LYS A 408 -2.98 -0.40 20.83
CA LYS A 408 -3.59 0.58 19.93
C LYS A 408 -4.25 1.67 20.74
N MET A 409 -4.05 2.92 20.35
CA MET A 409 -4.65 4.08 21.01
C MET A 409 -5.21 5.04 19.97
N GLY A 410 -6.31 5.68 20.30
CA GLY A 410 -6.93 6.66 19.44
C GLY A 410 -7.84 7.61 20.20
N ALA A 411 -8.09 8.76 19.62
CA ALA A 411 -9.03 9.74 20.14
C ALA A 411 -9.78 10.39 18.97
N GLY A 412 -11.08 10.53 19.10
CA GLY A 412 -11.91 11.35 18.22
C GLY A 412 -12.31 12.62 18.97
N LEU A 413 -11.85 13.77 18.49
CA LEU A 413 -12.24 15.07 19.02
C LEU A 413 -13.23 15.73 18.05
N SER A 414 -14.34 16.17 18.58
CA SER A 414 -15.38 16.87 17.84
C SER A 414 -15.89 18.05 18.65
N THR A 415 -16.37 19.06 17.98
CA THR A 415 -17.15 20.14 18.62
C THR A 415 -18.52 19.66 19.12
N ASP A 416 -18.88 18.44 18.75
CA ASP A 416 -20.07 17.70 19.17
C ASP A 416 -19.77 16.86 20.41
N ILE A 417 -20.81 16.24 21.03
CA ILE A 417 -20.71 15.32 22.18
C ILE A 417 -20.08 13.96 21.86
N SER A 418 -19.72 13.73 20.59
CA SER A 418 -19.19 12.45 20.10
C SER A 418 -17.70 12.22 20.40
N ASN A 419 -17.11 13.01 21.30
CA ASN A 419 -15.72 12.80 21.73
C ASN A 419 -15.53 11.42 22.33
N GLN A 420 -14.50 10.70 21.86
CA GLN A 420 -14.20 9.34 22.26
C GLN A 420 -12.70 9.09 22.39
N ILE A 421 -12.34 8.23 23.33
CA ILE A 421 -11.01 7.67 23.47
C ILE A 421 -11.13 6.17 23.20
N TYR A 422 -10.19 5.64 22.44
CA TYR A 422 -10.08 4.22 22.10
C TYR A 422 -8.80 3.63 22.65
N PHE A 423 -8.89 2.44 23.24
CA PHE A 423 -7.78 1.59 23.64
C PHE A 423 -8.02 0.17 23.13
N GLY A 424 -6.98 -0.44 22.56
CA GLY A 424 -7.00 -1.83 22.12
C GLY A 424 -5.73 -2.56 22.49
N LEU A 425 -5.85 -3.74 23.09
CA LEU A 425 -4.75 -4.68 23.29
C LEU A 425 -4.99 -5.89 22.41
N HIS A 426 -4.12 -6.09 21.42
CA HIS A 426 -4.21 -7.16 20.45
C HIS A 426 -3.05 -8.13 20.66
N TYR A 427 -3.35 -9.41 20.74
CA TYR A 427 -2.37 -10.50 20.69
C TYR A 427 -2.60 -11.30 19.43
N ARG A 428 -1.53 -11.54 18.67
CA ARG A 428 -1.59 -12.34 17.44
C ARG A 428 -0.40 -13.29 17.36
N ASN A 429 -0.68 -14.52 16.92
CA ASN A 429 0.36 -15.52 16.68
C ASN A 429 0.06 -16.26 15.39
N ILE A 430 1.06 -16.37 14.51
CA ILE A 430 1.02 -17.21 13.31
C ILE A 430 1.62 -18.57 13.65
N GLY A 431 0.94 -19.63 13.27
CA GLY A 431 1.39 -21.01 13.38
C GLY A 431 0.63 -21.87 12.39
N SER A 432 0.55 -23.18 12.65
CA SER A 432 -0.33 -24.11 11.90
C SER A 432 -1.80 -23.61 11.90
N HIS A 433 -2.20 -22.96 12.97
CA HIS A 433 -3.44 -22.21 13.13
C HIS A 433 -3.09 -20.83 13.66
N SER A 434 -3.44 -19.79 12.93
CA SER A 434 -3.24 -18.44 13.41
C SER A 434 -4.27 -18.11 14.50
N LYS A 435 -3.82 -17.51 15.59
CA LYS A 435 -4.67 -17.14 16.74
C LYS A 435 -4.60 -15.66 16.98
N GLU A 436 -5.74 -15.05 17.23
CA GLU A 436 -5.87 -13.63 17.56
C GLU A 436 -6.76 -13.47 18.80
N PHE A 437 -6.32 -12.66 19.76
CA PHE A 437 -7.12 -12.20 20.89
C PHE A 437 -7.08 -10.68 20.93
N ILE A 438 -8.24 -10.08 21.06
CA ILE A 438 -8.40 -8.61 21.04
C ILE A 438 -9.26 -8.22 22.23
N LEU A 439 -8.75 -7.27 23.02
CA LEU A 439 -9.51 -6.54 24.04
C LEU A 439 -9.55 -5.08 23.62
N ASP A 440 -10.73 -4.60 23.27
CA ASP A 440 -10.99 -3.23 22.83
C ASP A 440 -11.84 -2.49 23.87
N GLY A 441 -11.51 -1.21 24.09
CA GLY A 441 -12.28 -0.29 24.90
C GLY A 441 -12.51 1.04 24.19
N GLN A 442 -13.73 1.54 24.24
CA GLN A 442 -14.10 2.89 23.81
C GLN A 442 -14.79 3.61 24.94
N LEU A 443 -14.33 4.80 25.28
CA LEU A 443 -14.86 5.62 26.35
C LEU A 443 -15.24 7.00 25.79
N GLY A 444 -16.45 7.40 26.02
CA GLY A 444 -16.99 8.68 25.58
C GLY A 444 -18.18 9.14 26.40
N LYS A 445 -18.62 10.36 26.20
CA LYS A 445 -19.80 10.88 26.91
C LYS A 445 -21.07 10.17 26.50
N VAL A 446 -21.20 9.83 25.22
CA VAL A 446 -22.42 9.23 24.62
C VAL A 446 -22.30 7.72 24.51
N TYR A 447 -21.14 7.22 24.11
CA TYR A 447 -20.94 5.81 23.83
C TYR A 447 -19.76 5.26 24.59
N ASN A 448 -19.99 4.17 25.33
CA ASN A 448 -18.95 3.39 25.97
C ASN A 448 -19.07 1.94 25.54
N ASN A 449 -17.94 1.29 25.30
CA ASN A 449 -17.91 -0.11 24.90
C ASN A 449 -16.66 -0.80 25.42
N VAL A 450 -16.82 -2.05 25.84
CA VAL A 450 -15.70 -2.99 26.07
C VAL A 450 -16.03 -4.26 25.29
N GLN A 451 -15.09 -4.70 24.46
CA GLN A 451 -15.23 -5.89 23.64
C GLN A 451 -14.03 -6.81 23.79
N LEU A 452 -14.32 -8.08 24.05
CA LEU A 452 -13.32 -9.17 23.98
C LEU A 452 -13.63 -10.02 22.77
N SER A 453 -12.62 -10.32 21.94
CA SER A 453 -12.79 -11.27 20.85
C SER A 453 -11.58 -12.19 20.70
N GLY A 454 -11.88 -13.44 20.33
CA GLY A 454 -10.89 -14.46 19.95
C GLY A 454 -11.18 -14.97 18.55
N ARG A 455 -10.14 -15.18 17.74
CA ARG A 455 -10.23 -15.72 16.38
C ARG A 455 -9.19 -16.81 16.21
N ILE A 456 -9.59 -17.88 15.53
CA ILE A 456 -8.71 -18.97 15.08
C ILE A 456 -8.90 -19.11 13.58
N ASP A 457 -7.80 -19.01 12.82
CA ASP A 457 -7.79 -19.23 11.37
C ASP A 457 -7.27 -20.63 11.06
N PHE A 458 -8.02 -21.36 10.27
CA PHE A 458 -7.69 -22.69 9.79
C PHE A 458 -7.16 -22.57 8.35
N HIS A 459 -5.91 -23.01 8.14
CA HIS A 459 -5.25 -23.01 6.84
C HIS A 459 -5.56 -24.32 6.10
N SER A 460 -6.84 -24.47 5.67
CA SER A 460 -7.32 -25.57 4.83
C SER A 460 -7.39 -25.14 3.36
N GLU A 461 -7.76 -26.05 2.45
CA GLU A 461 -7.98 -25.72 1.03
C GLU A 461 -8.98 -24.59 0.84
N ILE A 462 -10.03 -24.56 1.65
CA ILE A 462 -10.93 -23.40 1.80
C ILE A 462 -10.58 -22.76 3.13
N PRO A 463 -9.91 -21.60 3.14
CA PRO A 463 -9.59 -20.90 4.39
C PRO A 463 -10.85 -20.60 5.19
N MET A 464 -10.80 -20.89 6.48
CA MET A 464 -11.94 -20.73 7.38
C MET A 464 -11.48 -20.06 8.67
N SER A 465 -12.32 -19.23 9.27
CA SER A 465 -12.06 -18.70 10.61
C SER A 465 -13.23 -18.92 11.54
N LEU A 466 -12.92 -19.24 12.79
CA LEU A 466 -13.88 -19.26 13.88
C LEU A 466 -13.60 -18.07 14.80
N LYS A 467 -14.63 -17.25 15.08
CA LYS A 467 -14.51 -16.07 15.91
C LYS A 467 -15.55 -16.06 17.02
N PHE A 468 -15.09 -15.84 18.25
CA PHE A 468 -15.90 -15.52 19.41
C PHE A 468 -15.85 -14.02 19.67
N ILE A 469 -16.96 -13.41 20.09
CA ILE A 469 -17.07 -11.99 20.45
C ILE A 469 -17.96 -11.88 21.68
N GLY A 470 -17.48 -11.25 22.74
CA GLY A 470 -18.26 -10.78 23.87
C GLY A 470 -18.14 -9.26 23.95
N SER A 471 -19.24 -8.57 24.19
CA SER A 471 -19.26 -7.10 24.27
C SER A 471 -20.25 -6.61 25.28
N TYR A 472 -19.88 -5.53 25.96
CA TYR A 472 -20.78 -4.69 26.76
C TYR A 472 -20.69 -3.26 26.23
N SER A 473 -21.85 -2.64 25.99
CA SER A 473 -21.91 -1.26 25.52
C SER A 473 -23.03 -0.48 26.17
N THR A 474 -22.82 0.83 26.27
CA THR A 474 -23.83 1.79 26.72
C THR A 474 -23.90 2.95 25.75
N ILE A 475 -25.11 3.40 25.45
CA ILE A 475 -25.37 4.59 24.65
C ILE A 475 -26.34 5.49 25.43
N ASP A 476 -25.88 6.71 25.72
CA ASP A 476 -26.66 7.74 26.40
C ASP A 476 -27.02 8.83 25.40
N TYR A 477 -28.31 8.90 25.00
CA TYR A 477 -28.80 9.89 24.06
C TYR A 477 -29.22 11.17 24.79
N TYR A 478 -28.45 12.24 24.62
CA TYR A 478 -28.73 13.55 25.19
C TYR A 478 -29.60 14.40 24.26
N ASN A 479 -30.43 15.26 24.86
CA ASN A 479 -31.14 16.25 24.06
C ASN A 479 -30.19 17.38 23.66
N MET A 480 -29.86 17.50 22.35
CA MET A 480 -28.94 18.49 21.82
C MET A 480 -29.35 19.94 22.13
N ARG A 481 -30.61 20.24 22.33
CA ARG A 481 -31.09 21.59 22.68
C ARG A 481 -30.60 22.11 24.02
N TYR A 482 -30.14 21.20 24.93
CA TYR A 482 -29.62 21.57 26.26
C TYR A 482 -28.09 21.55 26.37
N LEU A 483 -27.38 21.22 25.33
CA LEU A 483 -25.91 21.13 25.36
C LEU A 483 -25.22 22.46 25.62
N PHE A 484 -25.83 23.57 25.25
CA PHE A 484 -25.32 24.91 25.45
C PHE A 484 -25.89 25.60 26.69
N SER A 485 -26.77 24.95 27.45
CA SER A 485 -27.25 25.48 28.72
C SER A 485 -26.38 24.99 29.87
N LYS A 486 -26.06 25.85 30.85
CA LYS A 486 -25.29 25.52 32.05
C LYS A 486 -25.98 24.52 33.01
N LYS A 487 -27.23 24.09 32.73
CA LYS A 487 -27.94 23.07 33.48
C LYS A 487 -27.49 21.70 33.00
N ASN A 488 -27.24 20.78 33.95
CA ASN A 488 -26.84 19.40 33.70
C ASN A 488 -27.71 18.73 32.61
N SER A 489 -27.06 18.34 31.50
CA SER A 489 -27.76 17.63 30.44
C SER A 489 -28.11 16.23 30.91
N ILE A 490 -29.43 15.95 31.00
CA ILE A 490 -29.96 14.63 31.34
C ILE A 490 -30.08 13.82 30.05
N ALA A 491 -29.62 12.58 30.06
CA ALA A 491 -29.88 11.66 28.98
C ALA A 491 -31.35 11.27 28.97
N LEU A 492 -32.05 11.52 27.87
CA LEU A 492 -33.49 11.21 27.75
C LEU A 492 -33.73 9.75 27.41
N ASN A 493 -32.80 9.12 26.71
CA ASN A 493 -32.87 7.71 26.35
C ASN A 493 -31.50 7.07 26.60
N GLN A 494 -31.50 5.90 27.23
CA GLN A 494 -30.30 5.10 27.49
C GLN A 494 -30.50 3.70 26.94
N ASN A 495 -29.48 3.19 26.29
CA ASN A 495 -29.42 1.80 25.83
C ASN A 495 -28.18 1.13 26.44
N ARG A 496 -28.39 -0.05 27.05
CA ARG A 496 -27.30 -0.91 27.54
C ARG A 496 -27.44 -2.26 26.90
N GLU A 497 -26.38 -2.74 26.28
CA GLU A 497 -26.35 -4.02 25.58
C GLU A 497 -25.17 -4.86 26.06
N VAL A 498 -25.45 -6.12 26.38
CA VAL A 498 -24.46 -7.16 26.55
C VAL A 498 -24.73 -8.26 25.56
N PHE A 499 -23.72 -8.72 24.83
CA PHE A 499 -23.90 -9.84 23.93
C PHE A 499 -22.68 -10.76 23.86
N ALA A 500 -22.94 -12.01 23.50
CA ALA A 500 -21.93 -12.98 23.10
C ALA A 500 -22.30 -13.61 21.76
N LYS A 501 -21.35 -13.74 20.85
CA LYS A 501 -21.55 -14.30 19.50
C LYS A 501 -20.41 -15.25 19.15
N ILE A 502 -20.77 -16.35 18.49
CA ILE A 502 -19.83 -17.26 17.83
C ILE A 502 -20.15 -17.23 16.35
N LYS A 503 -19.11 -17.04 15.52
CA LYS A 503 -19.29 -17.00 14.07
C LYS A 503 -18.17 -17.71 13.35
N MET A 504 -18.54 -18.38 12.26
CA MET A 504 -17.64 -18.93 11.27
C MET A 504 -17.64 -18.01 10.06
N ALA A 505 -16.45 -17.74 9.50
CA ALA A 505 -16.30 -16.97 8.27
C ALA A 505 -15.55 -17.77 7.22
N LEU A 506 -15.96 -17.58 5.96
CA LEU A 506 -15.39 -18.18 4.76
C LEU A 506 -15.15 -17.08 3.74
N PRO A 507 -14.09 -17.17 2.90
CA PRO A 507 -13.97 -16.28 1.75
C PRO A 507 -15.13 -16.51 0.78
N PHE A 508 -15.70 -15.43 0.29
CA PHE A 508 -16.75 -15.44 -0.71
C PHE A 508 -16.37 -14.47 -1.83
N LEU A 509 -15.93 -15.02 -2.97
CA LEU A 509 -15.23 -14.26 -3.99
C LEU A 509 -13.94 -13.60 -3.43
N ASN A 510 -13.09 -13.04 -4.27
CA ASN A 510 -11.81 -12.48 -3.82
C ASN A 510 -11.95 -11.28 -2.86
N ARG A 511 -13.04 -10.53 -2.99
CA ARG A 511 -13.27 -9.25 -2.30
C ARG A 511 -14.34 -9.28 -1.20
N LYS A 512 -14.93 -10.46 -0.92
CA LYS A 512 -16.03 -10.62 0.03
C LYS A 512 -15.76 -11.77 0.99
N LYS A 513 -16.42 -11.74 2.13
CA LYS A 513 -16.51 -12.85 3.08
C LYS A 513 -17.95 -13.16 3.41
N ALA A 514 -18.24 -14.43 3.63
CA ALA A 514 -19.49 -14.91 4.17
C ALA A 514 -19.28 -15.29 5.64
N GLU A 515 -20.19 -14.87 6.50
CA GLU A 515 -20.18 -15.19 7.92
C GLU A 515 -21.52 -15.81 8.31
N ILE A 516 -21.48 -16.91 9.05
CA ILE A 516 -22.64 -17.53 9.68
C ILE A 516 -22.38 -17.65 11.17
N GLY A 517 -23.37 -17.42 11.99
CA GLY A 517 -23.17 -17.48 13.43
C GLY A 517 -24.45 -17.47 14.24
N ILE A 518 -24.24 -17.64 15.54
CA ILE A 518 -25.26 -17.57 16.56
C ILE A 518 -24.83 -16.59 17.65
N GLY A 519 -25.77 -16.04 18.37
CA GLY A 519 -25.51 -15.12 19.47
C GLY A 519 -26.64 -15.05 20.48
N ILE A 520 -26.27 -14.57 21.66
CA ILE A 520 -27.19 -14.22 22.73
C ILE A 520 -26.97 -12.76 23.10
N ALA A 521 -28.05 -12.05 23.48
CA ALA A 521 -27.96 -10.67 23.90
C ALA A 521 -28.96 -10.35 25.02
N GLY A 522 -28.54 -9.49 25.96
CA GLY A 522 -29.41 -8.80 26.88
C GLY A 522 -29.39 -7.31 26.56
N ILE A 523 -30.56 -6.72 26.37
CA ILE A 523 -30.70 -5.29 26.05
C ILE A 523 -31.57 -4.66 27.10
N LYS A 524 -31.16 -3.53 27.66
CA LYS A 524 -31.91 -2.70 28.56
C LYS A 524 -32.04 -1.31 27.97
N ASP A 525 -33.27 -0.93 27.62
CA ASP A 525 -33.60 0.43 27.19
C ASP A 525 -34.29 1.16 28.35
N GLU A 526 -33.82 2.36 28.64
CA GLU A 526 -34.42 3.27 29.60
C GLU A 526 -34.79 4.57 28.88
N TYR A 527 -36.03 5.03 28.99
CA TYR A 527 -36.47 6.23 28.30
C TYR A 527 -37.53 6.97 29.13
N MET A 528 -37.52 8.30 29.02
CA MET A 528 -38.49 9.15 29.71
C MET A 528 -39.83 9.07 28.99
N PRO A 529 -40.97 8.72 29.72
CA PRO A 529 -42.28 8.71 29.13
C PRO A 529 -42.68 10.08 28.61
N SER A 530 -43.34 10.15 27.44
CA SER A 530 -43.81 11.42 26.88
C SER A 530 -44.87 12.13 27.73
N SER A 531 -45.53 11.40 28.65
CA SER A 531 -46.52 11.89 29.56
C SER A 531 -45.97 12.58 30.83
N ILE A 532 -44.67 12.38 31.15
CA ILE A 532 -44.05 12.86 32.38
C ILE A 532 -42.76 13.62 32.02
N LEU A 533 -42.86 14.87 31.65
CA LEU A 533 -41.68 15.74 31.39
C LEU A 533 -41.29 16.51 32.69
N ASN A 534 -40.94 15.80 33.75
CA ASN A 534 -40.36 16.41 34.93
C ASN A 534 -38.81 16.28 34.89
N LEU A 535 -38.13 17.34 34.45
CA LEU A 535 -36.67 17.39 34.32
C LEU A 535 -35.95 17.51 35.69
N GLU A 536 -36.65 17.78 36.76
CA GLU A 536 -36.07 17.91 38.11
C GLU A 536 -35.97 16.54 38.82
N LYS A 537 -36.90 15.63 38.52
CA LYS A 537 -36.90 14.23 39.00
C LYS A 537 -37.27 13.32 37.82
N PRO A 538 -36.33 12.96 36.99
CA PRO A 538 -36.59 12.11 35.83
C PRO A 538 -36.91 10.68 36.27
N GLU A 539 -38.09 10.19 35.84
CA GLU A 539 -38.51 8.80 36.00
C GLU A 539 -38.49 8.14 34.61
N PHE A 540 -38.01 6.90 34.54
CA PHE A 540 -37.81 6.21 33.27
C PHE A 540 -38.60 4.92 33.19
N ASP A 541 -39.32 4.75 32.09
CA ASP A 541 -39.80 3.44 31.66
C ASP A 541 -38.60 2.58 31.24
N GLN A 542 -38.70 1.28 31.49
CA GLN A 542 -37.66 0.31 31.12
C GLN A 542 -38.22 -0.77 30.19
N ASN A 543 -37.43 -1.15 29.21
CA ASN A 543 -37.69 -2.26 28.33
C ASN A 543 -36.50 -3.22 28.32
N ASN A 544 -36.67 -4.39 28.95
CA ASN A 544 -35.58 -5.38 29.08
C ASN A 544 -35.84 -6.53 28.10
N SER A 545 -34.89 -6.76 27.17
CA SER A 545 -34.97 -7.82 26.17
C SER A 545 -33.90 -8.86 26.36
N THR A 546 -34.24 -10.14 26.31
CA THR A 546 -33.29 -11.25 26.23
C THR A 546 -33.50 -11.95 24.91
N LEU A 547 -32.43 -12.02 24.10
CA LEU A 547 -32.49 -12.42 22.70
C LEU A 547 -31.53 -13.57 22.42
N PHE A 548 -31.97 -14.53 21.59
CA PHE A 548 -31.13 -15.46 20.86
C PHE A 548 -31.20 -15.10 19.38
N SER A 549 -30.06 -15.17 18.68
CA SER A 549 -29.99 -14.85 17.25
C SER A 549 -29.21 -15.90 16.49
N SER A 550 -29.66 -16.19 15.26
CA SER A 550 -28.82 -16.80 14.21
C SER A 550 -28.71 -15.83 13.05
N PHE A 551 -27.56 -15.76 12.40
CA PHE A 551 -27.35 -14.78 11.36
C PHE A 551 -26.46 -15.29 10.22
N LEU A 552 -26.72 -14.73 9.04
CA LEU A 552 -25.91 -14.81 7.84
C LEU A 552 -25.50 -13.40 7.44
N ARG A 553 -24.23 -13.18 7.10
CA ARG A 553 -23.70 -11.88 6.66
C ARG A 553 -22.74 -12.07 5.49
N LEU A 554 -22.99 -11.34 4.43
CA LEU A 554 -22.08 -11.19 3.29
C LEU A 554 -21.51 -9.78 3.33
N GLU A 555 -20.20 -9.64 3.32
CA GLU A 555 -19.53 -8.35 3.47
C GLU A 555 -18.35 -8.21 2.51
N GLY A 556 -18.25 -7.05 1.86
CA GLY A 556 -17.11 -6.64 1.04
C GLY A 556 -16.76 -5.19 1.27
N ASN A 557 -15.47 -4.86 1.24
CA ASN A 557 -14.99 -3.50 1.42
C ASN A 557 -13.72 -3.27 0.59
N THR A 558 -13.85 -2.44 -0.44
CA THR A 558 -12.76 -2.00 -1.31
C THR A 558 -12.52 -0.49 -1.22
N LEU A 559 -13.06 0.17 -0.18
CA LEU A 559 -12.83 1.60 0.03
C LEU A 559 -11.33 1.87 0.25
N ASP A 560 -10.83 2.91 -0.39
CA ASP A 560 -9.43 3.35 -0.36
C ASP A 560 -9.02 3.98 0.97
N ALA A 561 -9.96 4.53 1.72
CA ALA A 561 -9.73 5.14 3.02
C ALA A 561 -10.84 4.79 4.01
N LYS A 562 -10.47 4.76 5.30
CA LYS A 562 -11.37 4.50 6.41
C LYS A 562 -12.32 5.68 6.69
N ILE A 563 -11.76 6.88 6.66
CA ILE A 563 -12.48 8.15 6.86
C ILE A 563 -12.32 8.95 5.56
N PHE A 564 -13.42 9.50 5.06
CA PHE A 564 -13.47 10.24 3.79
C PHE A 564 -12.93 9.46 2.58
N PRO A 565 -13.49 8.24 2.31
CA PRO A 565 -13.09 7.48 1.14
C PRO A 565 -13.32 8.26 -0.15
N THR A 566 -12.43 8.07 -1.12
CA THR A 566 -12.47 8.74 -2.42
C THR A 566 -12.74 7.81 -3.57
N SER A 567 -12.64 6.50 -3.34
CA SER A 567 -12.94 5.47 -4.33
C SER A 567 -13.29 4.13 -3.65
N GLY A 568 -13.94 3.26 -4.39
CA GLY A 568 -14.25 1.90 -3.94
C GLY A 568 -15.68 1.72 -3.46
N VAL A 569 -15.97 0.51 -2.99
CA VAL A 569 -17.31 0.05 -2.62
C VAL A 569 -17.27 -0.63 -1.25
N TYR A 570 -18.19 -0.28 -0.37
CA TYR A 570 -18.53 -1.04 0.83
C TYR A 570 -19.93 -1.61 0.66
N GLU A 571 -20.08 -2.92 0.84
CA GLU A 571 -21.35 -3.62 0.67
C GLU A 571 -21.55 -4.65 1.77
N VAL A 572 -22.73 -4.66 2.38
CA VAL A 572 -23.12 -5.62 3.40
C VAL A 572 -24.55 -6.07 3.16
N LEU A 573 -24.76 -7.37 3.10
CA LEU A 573 -26.07 -8.00 3.22
C LEU A 573 -26.09 -8.84 4.48
N SER A 574 -27.04 -8.61 5.37
CA SER A 574 -27.23 -9.41 6.57
C SER A 574 -28.68 -9.88 6.72
N ALA A 575 -28.84 -11.12 7.13
CA ALA A 575 -30.12 -11.71 7.52
C ALA A 575 -29.96 -12.28 8.94
N ASN A 576 -30.81 -11.83 9.87
CA ASN A 576 -30.79 -12.25 11.25
C ASN A 576 -32.18 -12.82 11.60
N PHE A 577 -32.23 -14.01 12.18
CA PHE A 577 -33.40 -14.56 12.80
C PHE A 577 -33.25 -14.47 14.32
N LEU A 578 -34.20 -13.80 14.98
CA LEU A 578 -34.14 -13.53 16.40
C LEU A 578 -35.34 -14.16 17.09
N ILE A 579 -35.07 -14.70 18.27
CA ILE A 579 -36.10 -15.22 19.19
C ILE A 579 -35.84 -14.59 20.54
N GLY A 580 -36.87 -14.05 21.20
CA GLY A 580 -36.62 -13.45 22.49
C GLY A 580 -37.86 -13.10 23.29
N GLN A 581 -37.55 -12.66 24.48
CA GLN A 581 -38.50 -12.19 25.45
C GLN A 581 -38.22 -10.71 25.76
N GLU A 582 -39.23 -9.91 25.74
CA GLU A 582 -39.24 -8.50 26.08
C GLU A 582 -40.12 -8.27 27.31
N LYS A 583 -39.57 -7.61 28.34
CA LYS A 583 -40.23 -7.26 29.57
C LYS A 583 -40.29 -5.75 29.71
N TYR A 584 -41.50 -5.20 29.68
CA TYR A 584 -41.74 -3.79 29.91
C TYR A 584 -42.03 -3.54 31.40
N ILE A 585 -41.45 -2.46 31.96
CA ILE A 585 -41.66 -1.97 33.32
C ILE A 585 -41.90 -0.46 33.20
N GLY A 586 -43.15 -0.05 33.38
CA GLY A 586 -43.57 1.36 33.33
C GLY A 586 -43.49 2.02 34.71
N VAL A 587 -43.28 3.33 34.75
CA VAL A 587 -43.33 4.14 35.97
C VAL A 587 -44.71 4.12 36.61
N THR A 588 -45.77 4.13 35.77
CA THR A 588 -47.17 4.16 36.19
C THR A 588 -47.86 2.83 36.08
N ASP A 589 -47.30 1.84 35.42
CA ASP A 589 -47.90 0.55 35.14
C ASP A 589 -47.12 -0.56 35.85
N VAL A 590 -47.70 -1.06 36.94
CA VAL A 590 -47.07 -2.06 37.82
C VAL A 590 -47.17 -3.49 37.24
N GLU A 591 -47.95 -3.70 36.17
CA GLU A 591 -48.08 -5.02 35.55
C GLU A 591 -46.84 -5.37 34.72
N ASN A 592 -46.20 -6.48 35.09
CA ASN A 592 -45.07 -7.07 34.32
C ASN A 592 -45.55 -7.62 32.97
N ASN A 593 -45.57 -6.80 31.94
CA ASN A 593 -45.94 -7.23 30.59
C ASN A 593 -44.76 -7.91 29.91
N ILE A 594 -44.86 -9.21 29.68
CA ILE A 594 -43.88 -10.03 28.97
C ILE A 594 -44.42 -10.33 27.57
N LEU A 595 -43.60 -9.98 26.55
CA LEU A 595 -43.87 -10.27 25.16
C LEU A 595 -42.82 -11.25 24.63
N ASN A 596 -43.26 -12.46 24.25
CA ASN A 596 -42.41 -13.41 23.54
C ASN A 596 -42.60 -13.24 22.04
N GLN A 597 -41.51 -13.10 21.29
CA GLN A 597 -41.60 -12.94 19.85
C GLN A 597 -40.39 -13.53 19.12
N SER A 598 -40.65 -13.87 17.87
CA SER A 598 -39.58 -14.22 16.91
C SER A 598 -39.78 -13.40 15.65
N TRP A 599 -38.66 -12.96 15.06
CA TRP A 599 -38.74 -12.13 13.86
C TRP A 599 -37.49 -12.29 12.98
N LEU A 600 -37.65 -11.93 11.72
CA LEU A 600 -36.60 -11.86 10.72
C LEU A 600 -36.20 -10.39 10.53
N GLN A 601 -34.90 -10.14 10.44
CA GLN A 601 -34.33 -8.85 10.01
C GLN A 601 -33.44 -9.07 8.79
N ILE A 602 -33.67 -8.30 7.75
CA ILE A 602 -32.82 -8.25 6.56
C ILE A 602 -32.34 -6.81 6.39
N CYS A 603 -31.03 -6.63 6.26
CA CYS A 603 -30.44 -5.33 6.01
C CYS A 603 -29.43 -5.43 4.87
N TYR A 604 -29.62 -4.59 3.87
CA TYR A 604 -28.65 -4.37 2.80
C TYR A 604 -28.14 -2.94 2.88
N THR A 605 -26.82 -2.76 2.93
CA THR A 605 -26.18 -1.45 2.94
C THR A 605 -25.12 -1.42 1.85
N ARG A 606 -25.13 -0.37 1.04
CA ARG A 606 -24.13 -0.13 0.00
C ARG A 606 -23.65 1.33 0.02
N ARG A 607 -22.34 1.52 -0.06
CA ARG A 607 -21.67 2.80 -0.19
C ARG A 607 -20.72 2.72 -1.37
N ASP A 608 -20.88 3.59 -2.35
CA ASP A 608 -19.98 3.70 -3.50
C ASP A 608 -19.32 5.08 -3.48
N HIS A 609 -18.03 5.13 -3.85
CA HIS A 609 -17.30 6.36 -4.06
C HIS A 609 -16.60 6.31 -5.40
N PHE A 610 -16.86 7.30 -6.25
CA PHE A 610 -16.26 7.37 -7.57
C PHE A 610 -15.95 8.81 -7.97
N LYS A 611 -14.87 8.98 -8.73
CA LYS A 611 -14.44 10.29 -9.24
C LYS A 611 -15.30 10.66 -10.45
N ILE A 612 -15.93 11.84 -10.40
CA ILE A 612 -16.60 12.43 -11.57
C ILE A 612 -15.57 13.24 -12.39
N ILE A 613 -14.80 14.06 -11.69
CA ILE A 613 -13.64 14.81 -12.23
C ILE A 613 -12.54 14.76 -11.18
N PRO A 614 -11.28 15.09 -11.49
CA PRO A 614 -10.16 15.01 -10.53
C PRO A 614 -10.39 15.71 -9.19
N SER A 615 -11.15 16.82 -9.19
CA SER A 615 -11.46 17.60 -7.99
C SER A 615 -12.81 17.25 -7.33
N LEU A 616 -13.67 16.46 -7.97
CA LEU A 616 -15.02 16.14 -7.48
C LEU A 616 -15.24 14.64 -7.43
N ILE A 617 -15.50 14.12 -6.23
CA ILE A 617 -15.86 12.73 -5.96
C ILE A 617 -17.31 12.71 -5.51
N LEU A 618 -18.05 11.72 -5.96
CA LEU A 618 -19.41 11.45 -5.52
C LEU A 618 -19.43 10.20 -4.64
N GLY A 619 -19.86 10.37 -3.40
CA GLY A 619 -20.24 9.28 -2.53
C GLY A 619 -21.74 9.03 -2.63
N THR A 620 -22.17 7.77 -2.76
CA THR A 620 -23.58 7.36 -2.68
C THR A 620 -23.78 6.40 -1.52
N TYR A 621 -24.94 6.44 -0.89
CA TYR A 621 -25.32 5.57 0.18
C TYR A 621 -26.73 5.03 -0.08
N LEU A 622 -26.92 3.71 0.03
CA LEU A 622 -28.20 3.04 -0.07
C LEU A 622 -28.33 2.09 1.12
N GLN A 623 -29.47 2.12 1.79
CA GLN A 623 -29.83 1.16 2.82
C GLN A 623 -31.27 0.66 2.64
N LEU A 624 -31.42 -0.66 2.60
CA LEU A 624 -32.69 -1.35 2.61
C LEU A 624 -32.79 -2.09 3.94
N TYR A 625 -33.84 -1.86 4.69
CA TYR A 625 -34.06 -2.53 5.96
C TYR A 625 -35.49 -3.08 6.04
N TYR A 626 -35.58 -4.34 6.43
CA TYR A 626 -36.84 -5.04 6.60
C TYR A 626 -36.79 -5.84 7.89
N SER A 627 -37.79 -5.66 8.76
CA SER A 627 -37.98 -6.43 9.99
C SER A 627 -39.43 -6.81 10.17
N THR A 628 -39.69 -8.07 10.55
CA THR A 628 -41.03 -8.59 10.90
C THR A 628 -41.33 -8.47 12.39
N ARG A 629 -40.48 -7.71 13.14
CA ARG A 629 -40.69 -7.48 14.57
C ARG A 629 -42.04 -6.82 14.85
N ARG A 630 -42.76 -7.34 15.81
CA ARG A 630 -43.99 -6.72 16.30
C ARG A 630 -43.68 -5.46 17.11
N LEU A 631 -44.68 -4.59 17.25
CA LEU A 631 -44.53 -3.38 18.04
C LEU A 631 -44.36 -3.75 19.53
N SER A 632 -43.49 -3.02 20.22
CA SER A 632 -43.31 -3.08 21.66
C SER A 632 -44.51 -2.40 22.37
N ARG A 633 -44.57 -2.48 23.69
CA ARG A 633 -45.69 -1.93 24.50
C ARG A 633 -45.87 -0.42 24.28
N THR A 634 -44.78 0.33 24.11
CA THR A 634 -44.84 1.77 23.87
C THR A 634 -44.19 2.13 22.50
N TYR A 635 -44.59 3.28 21.99
CA TYR A 635 -44.01 3.84 20.76
C TYR A 635 -42.51 4.04 20.93
N GLN A 636 -42.06 4.56 22.08
CA GLN A 636 -40.64 4.82 22.34
C GLN A 636 -39.82 3.54 22.37
N ALA A 637 -40.29 2.49 23.09
CA ALA A 637 -39.65 1.17 23.10
C ALA A 637 -39.52 0.61 21.67
N THR A 638 -40.59 0.74 20.88
CA THR A 638 -40.60 0.31 19.49
C THR A 638 -39.54 1.05 18.67
N MET A 639 -39.48 2.39 18.79
CA MET A 639 -38.53 3.20 18.04
C MET A 639 -37.07 3.01 18.48
N MET A 640 -36.82 2.77 19.77
CA MET A 640 -35.47 2.48 20.25
C MET A 640 -34.87 1.22 19.63
N GLN A 641 -35.69 0.21 19.42
CA GLN A 641 -35.30 -1.08 18.86
C GLN A 641 -35.49 -1.18 17.33
N ALA A 642 -36.16 -0.22 16.71
CA ALA A 642 -36.31 -0.18 15.25
C ALA A 642 -35.01 0.15 14.54
N GLY A 643 -34.85 -0.34 13.31
CA GLY A 643 -33.73 -0.04 12.47
C GLY A 643 -33.51 1.45 12.27
N ALA A 644 -32.31 1.95 12.47
CA ALA A 644 -31.95 3.35 12.32
C ALA A 644 -31.22 3.60 10.99
N PHE A 645 -31.64 4.63 10.27
CA PHE A 645 -30.90 5.17 9.12
C PHE A 645 -29.86 6.18 9.60
N THR A 646 -28.58 5.82 9.55
CA THR A 646 -27.47 6.61 10.07
C THR A 646 -26.37 6.74 9.01
N PRO A 647 -26.55 7.57 7.97
CA PRO A 647 -25.61 7.69 6.86
C PRO A 647 -24.31 8.39 7.26
N THR A 648 -24.29 9.15 8.34
CA THR A 648 -23.13 9.90 8.85
C THR A 648 -22.62 9.35 10.17
N LEU A 649 -21.35 9.55 10.48
CA LEU A 649 -20.74 9.13 11.75
C LEU A 649 -21.44 9.78 12.96
N THR A 650 -21.80 11.04 12.86
CA THR A 650 -22.53 11.79 13.92
C THR A 650 -23.95 11.29 14.13
N GLY A 651 -24.59 10.77 13.08
CA GLY A 651 -25.93 10.20 13.16
C GLY A 651 -26.07 9.00 14.09
N LEU A 652 -24.96 8.25 14.32
CA LEU A 652 -24.96 7.11 15.25
C LEU A 652 -25.20 7.53 16.70
N PHE A 653 -24.83 8.75 17.08
CA PHE A 653 -24.94 9.26 18.44
C PHE A 653 -26.16 10.13 18.68
N ASN A 654 -26.93 10.40 17.62
CA ASN A 654 -28.19 11.14 17.69
C ASN A 654 -29.37 10.21 17.66
N TYR A 655 -30.21 10.31 18.68
CA TYR A 655 -31.49 9.63 18.65
C TYR A 655 -32.56 10.54 18.02
N ASP A 656 -32.99 10.17 16.81
CA ASP A 656 -34.15 10.78 16.17
C ASP A 656 -35.11 9.68 15.70
N PRO A 657 -36.31 9.56 16.31
CA PRO A 657 -37.29 8.54 15.93
C PRO A 657 -37.78 8.67 14.49
N LYS A 658 -37.63 9.85 13.85
CA LYS A 658 -38.02 10.07 12.45
C LYS A 658 -37.13 9.30 11.46
N PHE A 659 -35.94 8.94 11.86
CA PHE A 659 -35.02 8.13 11.05
C PHE A 659 -34.97 6.67 11.46
N ARG A 660 -36.04 6.18 12.11
CA ARG A 660 -36.16 4.78 12.55
C ARG A 660 -37.42 4.15 12.09
N ALA A 661 -37.37 2.93 11.57
CA ALA A 661 -38.54 2.14 11.20
C ALA A 661 -38.19 0.65 11.13
N ASN A 662 -39.22 -0.20 11.24
CA ASN A 662 -39.07 -1.64 11.00
C ASN A 662 -38.89 -1.99 9.52
N GLN A 663 -39.32 -1.09 8.62
CA GLN A 663 -39.17 -1.28 7.18
C GLN A 663 -38.90 0.08 6.54
N TYR A 664 -37.82 0.19 5.77
CA TYR A 664 -37.50 1.40 5.03
C TYR A 664 -36.54 1.17 3.85
N ILE A 665 -36.60 2.08 2.92
CA ILE A 665 -35.60 2.28 1.86
C ILE A 665 -35.10 3.69 2.06
N ALA A 666 -33.80 3.85 2.19
CA ALA A 666 -33.18 5.13 2.41
C ALA A 666 -31.89 5.27 1.60
N GLY A 667 -31.63 6.47 1.10
CA GLY A 667 -30.44 6.76 0.31
C GLY A 667 -29.92 8.16 0.55
N GLY A 668 -28.69 8.39 0.16
CA GLY A 668 -28.01 9.67 0.29
C GLY A 668 -26.90 9.85 -0.73
N VAL A 669 -26.55 11.10 -0.96
CA VAL A 669 -25.46 11.51 -1.87
C VAL A 669 -24.54 12.46 -1.10
N THR A 670 -23.24 12.22 -1.17
CA THR A 670 -22.22 13.04 -0.51
C THR A 670 -21.20 13.53 -1.55
N PRO A 671 -21.30 14.77 -2.02
CA PRO A 671 -20.24 15.35 -2.83
C PRO A 671 -19.01 15.63 -1.98
N ILE A 672 -17.83 15.24 -2.46
CA ILE A 672 -16.52 15.49 -1.83
C ILE A 672 -15.68 16.29 -2.80
N ILE A 673 -15.29 17.50 -2.40
CA ILE A 673 -14.44 18.38 -3.19
C ILE A 673 -13.02 18.25 -2.67
N LYS A 674 -12.08 17.87 -3.55
CA LYS A 674 -10.65 17.93 -3.25
C LYS A 674 -10.17 19.37 -3.42
N VAL A 675 -9.77 19.99 -2.33
CA VAL A 675 -9.06 21.26 -2.36
C VAL A 675 -7.57 20.92 -2.54
N ASN A 676 -7.00 21.25 -3.70
CA ASN A 676 -5.56 21.12 -3.89
C ASN A 676 -4.89 22.23 -3.06
N ASN A 677 -4.02 21.84 -2.16
CA ASN A 677 -3.07 22.74 -1.51
C ASN A 677 -1.89 22.99 -2.44
#